data_4f5d527d5fd665253fca6490279d4bf4
#
_entry.id   4f5d527d5fd665253fca6490279d4bf4
#
_cell.length_a   1.000
_cell.length_b   1.000
_cell.length_c   1.000
_cell.angle_alpha   90.00
_cell.angle_beta   90.00
_cell.angle_gamma   90.00
#
_symmetry.space_group_name_H-M   'P 1'
#
loop_
_entity.id
_entity.type
_entity.pdbx_description
1 polymer ?
#
loop_
_entity_poly.entity_id
_entity_poly.type
_entity_poly.pdbx_seq_one_letter_code
_entity_poly.pdbx_strand_id
1 'polypeptide(L)'
;MSVIPGGSHDLRLASDEDSPPTTAINLVLAEDEEGGRRWKEIRVAPLPPPKSEGELQWTNRDPRVDYVLAKSDWSGGALQPVWRSDEPNKYARNDGCDPRWDNLLTIGMDRTPADFLVRNGGAEQNATTGWTVGSNVTHTIVTTSPRSGSYVHQLVLASASSAAGTLMYQDLAWHTTPWRGTQITVTVWVKRTGGSDSGIILRVGDGNSNTDSSASTSSSWARLAVTHTVHASSSDKVRVELRNSADPTADHTFHVDDISVTPTGGVVWVGTAEVADTLYAAVGRGIVKWNETTDVWDLMFYADDAATDIIEYFGNIYVATGEGNAYLYGTGTTWYSSNDAVSNDAIYFTVVRNRLWKCDGANTIRSSVSPTNTTPTSYVSDATASRWTSAYTVGSSDKAITALYNLWDTIVVGKEDGIHVYKRYYNDGAAADYFENVTSDYAVLVDPDNFARGASRAGWLYLASSQQGLIRFNTQTIEDLSDTFFEPRLSNIGGRPWAFAADPTQMWMLVDTPIADTSTSKTVWLASLRLRAGSNYTEKGEWKYHLMQSVPIGDINELTANRGYLYGLGRLYDGTAYVAASYRWTLPSQNVAPAYDASPAILTTSSIEEPVWDGQSPDADKAYLSVSIICEDLDTEHTIRMRYGLDGAAPTTTTLATFNGSDRVQTAYFNTVTTPESTAVGRTIQTEWTFTTDDEVSPKMYAYAIHSTLRPERVRAWECHVWIGDNVPLRNGFPEPVGKAAMVSALNTLETQVYPLVLTHDFDQVGTETSVRVHILTLDRVPEDSSQAVEGMEVWRLVLQEANTS
;
A
#
# COMPACT_ATOMS: atom_id res chain seq x y z
N MET A 1 -27.07 -31.90 45.07
CA MET A 1 -28.06 -32.68 44.27
C MET A 1 -29.39 -31.99 44.46
N SER A 2 -29.69 -31.03 43.59
CA SER A 2 -31.03 -30.45 43.54
C SER A 2 -31.91 -31.37 42.70
N VAL A 3 -32.47 -32.35 43.31
CA VAL A 3 -33.49 -33.19 42.75
C VAL A 3 -34.71 -32.32 42.59
N ILE A 4 -35.21 -32.11 41.35
CA ILE A 4 -36.65 -31.96 41.21
C ILE A 4 -37.20 -33.22 41.87
N PRO A 5 -37.96 -33.12 42.97
CA PRO A 5 -38.42 -34.33 43.68
C PRO A 5 -39.15 -35.17 42.65
N GLY A 6 -38.61 -36.31 42.29
CA GLY A 6 -38.96 -37.10 41.12
C GLY A 6 -40.46 -37.12 40.88
N GLY A 7 -40.89 -36.46 39.78
CA GLY A 7 -42.22 -36.55 39.23
C GLY A 7 -43.31 -35.68 39.84
N SER A 8 -43.03 -34.70 40.72
CA SER A 8 -44.10 -33.88 41.34
C SER A 8 -44.33 -32.51 40.66
N HIS A 9 -43.30 -31.96 40.00
CA HIS A 9 -43.37 -30.67 39.28
C HIS A 9 -42.98 -30.84 37.82
N ASP A 10 -43.32 -29.87 36.98
CA ASP A 10 -43.03 -29.91 35.54
C ASP A 10 -41.82 -29.14 35.19
N LEU A 11 -41.53 -28.04 35.90
CA LEU A 11 -40.35 -27.21 35.64
C LEU A 11 -39.86 -26.53 36.94
N ARG A 12 -38.57 -26.20 36.93
CA ARG A 12 -37.92 -25.43 38.00
C ARG A 12 -37.21 -24.23 37.41
N LEU A 13 -37.42 -23.06 38.00
CA LEU A 13 -36.67 -21.84 37.71
C LEU A 13 -35.83 -21.49 38.95
N ALA A 14 -34.55 -21.20 38.74
CA ALA A 14 -33.63 -20.86 39.79
C ALA A 14 -32.60 -19.84 39.35
N SER A 15 -32.05 -19.05 40.26
CA SER A 15 -30.98 -18.11 39.96
C SER A 15 -29.67 -18.80 39.64
N ASP A 16 -29.41 -19.98 40.14
CA ASP A 16 -28.25 -20.82 39.89
C ASP A 16 -28.64 -22.31 40.06
N GLU A 17 -27.85 -23.27 39.55
CA GLU A 17 -28.10 -24.71 39.65
C GLU A 17 -28.22 -25.18 41.11
N ASP A 18 -27.38 -24.62 41.97
CA ASP A 18 -27.31 -24.93 43.41
C ASP A 18 -28.15 -23.99 44.29
N SER A 19 -29.05 -23.18 43.68
CA SER A 19 -29.83 -22.19 44.41
C SER A 19 -30.71 -22.86 45.49
N PRO A 20 -30.72 -22.31 46.72
CA PRO A 20 -31.60 -22.80 47.76
C PRO A 20 -33.07 -22.60 47.40
N PRO A 21 -34.02 -23.31 48.03
CA PRO A 21 -35.45 -23.19 47.74
C PRO A 21 -36.04 -21.78 47.83
N THR A 22 -35.36 -20.88 48.50
CA THR A 22 -35.75 -19.45 48.63
C THR A 22 -35.49 -18.63 47.39
N THR A 23 -34.62 -19.10 46.51
CA THR A 23 -34.26 -18.44 45.23
C THR A 23 -34.56 -19.32 44.01
N ALA A 24 -35.34 -20.32 44.18
CA ALA A 24 -35.83 -21.21 43.17
C ALA A 24 -37.34 -21.47 43.35
N ILE A 25 -38.03 -21.65 42.25
CA ILE A 25 -39.46 -21.99 42.24
C ILE A 25 -39.71 -23.24 41.39
N ASN A 26 -40.48 -24.16 41.89
CA ASN A 26 -40.99 -25.30 41.15
C ASN A 26 -42.43 -25.04 40.72
N LEU A 27 -42.76 -25.32 39.48
CA LEU A 27 -44.04 -24.97 38.84
C LEU A 27 -44.67 -26.21 38.19
N VAL A 28 -45.99 -26.22 38.16
CA VAL A 28 -46.78 -27.22 37.45
C VAL A 28 -47.43 -26.57 36.23
N LEU A 29 -47.31 -27.20 35.07
CA LEU A 29 -47.97 -26.77 33.85
C LEU A 29 -49.50 -26.93 33.94
N ALA A 30 -50.22 -25.92 33.47
CA ALA A 30 -51.67 -26.02 33.30
C ALA A 30 -51.99 -27.09 32.23
N GLU A 31 -53.12 -27.76 32.38
CA GLU A 31 -53.64 -28.72 31.38
C GLU A 31 -54.59 -28.04 30.40
N ASP A 32 -54.58 -28.52 29.15
CA ASP A 32 -55.54 -28.15 28.13
C ASP A 32 -56.84 -28.97 28.27
N GLU A 33 -57.86 -28.70 27.45
CA GLU A 33 -59.17 -29.39 27.48
C GLU A 33 -59.07 -30.92 27.19
N GLU A 34 -57.95 -31.33 26.56
CA GLU A 34 -57.68 -32.74 26.23
C GLU A 34 -56.80 -33.45 27.29
N GLY A 35 -56.47 -32.75 28.38
CA GLY A 35 -55.56 -33.22 29.42
C GLY A 35 -54.08 -33.16 29.06
N GLY A 36 -53.73 -32.49 27.98
CA GLY A 36 -52.37 -32.19 27.58
C GLY A 36 -51.80 -30.98 28.32
N ARG A 37 -50.49 -30.94 28.51
CA ARG A 37 -49.82 -29.83 29.19
C ARG A 37 -49.68 -28.64 28.28
N ARG A 38 -49.98 -27.45 28.76
CA ARG A 38 -49.89 -26.20 28.00
C ARG A 38 -48.47 -25.64 28.00
N TRP A 39 -47.65 -26.16 27.10
CA TRP A 39 -46.35 -25.54 26.78
C TRP A 39 -46.12 -25.61 25.26
N LYS A 40 -45.30 -24.66 24.75
CA LYS A 40 -44.94 -24.59 23.33
C LYS A 40 -43.53 -24.06 23.20
N GLU A 41 -42.70 -24.78 22.46
CA GLU A 41 -41.42 -24.26 22.03
C GLU A 41 -41.65 -23.33 20.85
N ILE A 42 -41.13 -22.13 20.93
CA ILE A 42 -41.16 -21.14 19.86
C ILE A 42 -39.73 -20.73 19.56
N ARG A 43 -39.45 -20.47 18.28
CA ARG A 43 -38.17 -19.94 17.89
C ARG A 43 -38.35 -18.44 17.72
N VAL A 44 -37.69 -17.67 18.55
CA VAL A 44 -37.69 -16.20 18.50
C VAL A 44 -36.34 -15.67 18.06
N ALA A 45 -36.35 -14.56 17.36
CA ALA A 45 -35.13 -13.83 17.13
C ALA A 45 -34.66 -13.19 18.44
N PRO A 46 -33.35 -13.20 18.75
CA PRO A 46 -32.82 -12.51 19.91
C PRO A 46 -33.19 -11.04 19.85
N LEU A 47 -33.54 -10.47 20.98
CA LEU A 47 -33.71 -9.02 21.08
C LEU A 47 -32.34 -8.38 20.86
N PRO A 48 -32.23 -7.37 19.99
CA PRO A 48 -30.97 -6.64 19.84
C PRO A 48 -30.59 -6.04 21.19
N PRO A 49 -29.28 -6.01 21.52
CA PRO A 49 -28.81 -5.39 22.75
C PRO A 49 -29.31 -3.94 22.82
N PRO A 50 -29.67 -3.44 24.03
CA PRO A 50 -30.11 -2.08 24.18
C PRO A 50 -29.00 -1.13 23.77
N LYS A 51 -29.23 -0.29 22.78
CA LYS A 51 -28.33 0.77 22.37
C LYS A 51 -28.26 1.84 23.45
N SER A 52 -27.08 2.43 23.65
CA SER A 52 -26.88 3.59 24.51
C SER A 52 -27.82 4.75 24.15
N GLU A 53 -28.26 5.49 25.15
CA GLU A 53 -29.16 6.64 25.01
C GLU A 53 -28.70 7.59 23.91
N GLY A 54 -29.53 7.73 22.87
CA GLY A 54 -29.31 8.67 21.76
C GLY A 54 -29.39 8.10 20.34
N GLU A 55 -29.43 6.80 20.17
CA GLU A 55 -29.57 6.18 18.85
C GLU A 55 -30.97 5.65 18.56
N LEU A 56 -31.38 5.88 17.32
CA LEU A 56 -32.68 5.58 16.71
C LEU A 56 -33.35 4.30 17.24
N GLN A 57 -34.59 4.47 17.70
CA GLN A 57 -35.47 3.40 18.12
C GLN A 57 -35.54 2.29 17.06
N TRP A 58 -35.13 1.08 17.41
CA TRP A 58 -35.26 -0.13 16.63
C TRP A 58 -36.70 -0.67 16.67
N THR A 59 -37.70 0.21 16.57
CA THR A 59 -39.09 -0.24 16.48
C THR A 59 -39.35 -0.77 15.09
N ASN A 60 -39.60 -2.07 14.98
CA ASN A 60 -40.08 -2.80 13.79
C ASN A 60 -39.09 -2.95 12.62
N ARG A 61 -37.90 -3.43 12.83
CA ARG A 61 -37.15 -4.00 11.71
C ARG A 61 -37.67 -5.43 11.47
N ASP A 62 -38.36 -5.58 10.34
CA ASP A 62 -38.67 -6.89 9.79
C ASP A 62 -37.31 -7.62 9.60
N PRO A 63 -37.13 -8.83 10.15
CA PRO A 63 -35.91 -9.61 9.95
C PRO A 63 -35.62 -9.96 8.47
N ARG A 64 -36.53 -9.57 7.60
CA ARG A 64 -36.40 -9.68 6.13
C ARG A 64 -35.86 -8.41 5.46
N VAL A 65 -35.48 -7.38 6.23
CA VAL A 65 -34.92 -6.17 5.63
C VAL A 65 -33.57 -6.51 5.02
N ASP A 66 -33.45 -6.29 3.72
CA ASP A 66 -32.19 -6.41 2.99
C ASP A 66 -31.22 -5.32 3.46
N TYR A 67 -30.05 -5.75 3.89
CA TYR A 67 -28.91 -4.87 4.13
C TYR A 67 -28.12 -4.76 2.86
N VAL A 68 -27.92 -3.54 2.38
CA VAL A 68 -27.17 -3.29 1.16
C VAL A 68 -25.92 -2.51 1.50
N LEU A 69 -24.76 -3.08 1.20
CA LEU A 69 -23.52 -2.34 1.09
C LEU A 69 -23.38 -1.86 -0.34
N ALA A 70 -23.60 -0.58 -0.59
CA ALA A 70 -23.39 0.01 -1.89
C ALA A 70 -22.19 0.95 -1.84
N LYS A 71 -21.33 0.87 -2.86
CA LYS A 71 -20.19 1.75 -3.04
C LYS A 71 -20.02 2.16 -4.48
N SER A 72 -19.81 3.45 -4.70
CA SER A 72 -19.59 4.05 -6.03
C SER A 72 -18.41 5.01 -6.06
N ASP A 73 -17.74 5.24 -4.93
CA ASP A 73 -16.65 6.20 -4.82
C ASP A 73 -15.50 5.62 -4.00
N TRP A 74 -14.28 5.74 -4.49
CA TRP A 74 -13.03 5.31 -3.84
C TRP A 74 -12.08 6.48 -3.62
N SER A 75 -12.47 7.68 -4.02
CA SER A 75 -11.64 8.88 -3.98
C SER A 75 -11.35 9.40 -2.56
N GLY A 76 -11.91 8.76 -1.54
CA GLY A 76 -11.64 9.04 -0.13
C GLY A 76 -10.24 8.65 0.35
N GLY A 77 -9.51 7.87 -0.45
CA GLY A 77 -8.15 7.44 -0.13
C GLY A 77 -8.07 6.15 0.66
N ALA A 78 -6.85 5.78 1.03
CA ALA A 78 -6.60 4.60 1.85
C ALA A 78 -7.08 4.82 3.29
N LEU A 79 -7.66 3.77 3.88
CA LEU A 79 -8.12 3.76 5.26
C LEU A 79 -7.09 3.08 6.16
N GLN A 80 -6.83 3.70 7.30
CA GLN A 80 -6.12 3.08 8.42
C GLN A 80 -6.90 3.36 9.73
N PRO A 81 -7.18 2.37 10.53
CA PRO A 81 -6.99 0.93 10.42
C PRO A 81 -8.07 0.24 9.56
N VAL A 82 -7.78 -0.98 9.12
CA VAL A 82 -8.65 -1.81 8.25
C VAL A 82 -10.03 -2.12 8.86
N TRP A 83 -10.19 -1.88 10.16
CA TRP A 83 -11.35 -2.20 10.96
C TRP A 83 -12.35 -1.03 10.97
N ARG A 84 -13.51 -1.22 10.36
CA ARG A 84 -14.65 -0.29 10.25
C ARG A 84 -14.37 0.94 9.40
N SER A 85 -15.12 1.10 8.37
CA SER A 85 -15.19 2.35 7.64
C SER A 85 -16.53 3.03 7.93
N ASP A 86 -16.49 4.09 8.70
CA ASP A 86 -17.59 5.06 8.74
C ASP A 86 -17.52 5.97 7.49
N GLU A 87 -16.45 5.86 6.71
CA GLU A 87 -16.21 6.60 5.49
C GLU A 87 -16.38 5.67 4.26
N PRO A 88 -17.54 5.71 3.60
CA PRO A 88 -17.88 4.75 2.55
C PRO A 88 -17.02 4.88 1.28
N ASN A 89 -16.27 5.96 1.11
CA ASN A 89 -15.43 6.23 -0.05
C ASN A 89 -13.96 5.83 0.13
N LYS A 90 -13.58 5.22 1.26
CA LYS A 90 -12.22 4.73 1.52
C LYS A 90 -12.07 3.25 1.17
N TYR A 91 -10.82 2.82 0.93
CA TYR A 91 -10.45 1.43 0.70
C TYR A 91 -9.35 1.00 1.69
N ALA A 92 -9.21 -0.30 1.92
CA ALA A 92 -8.21 -0.82 2.88
C ALA A 92 -6.82 -0.94 2.26
N ARG A 93 -6.74 -1.47 1.04
CA ARG A 93 -5.48 -1.66 0.30
C ARG A 93 -5.73 -1.51 -1.19
N ASN A 94 -4.73 -1.04 -1.91
CA ASN A 94 -4.74 -0.97 -3.36
C ASN A 94 -3.38 -1.37 -3.93
N ASP A 95 -3.37 -2.15 -4.99
CA ASP A 95 -2.18 -2.45 -5.77
C ASP A 95 -2.54 -2.41 -7.26
N GLY A 96 -2.24 -1.30 -7.89
CA GLY A 96 -2.38 -1.11 -9.33
C GLY A 96 -3.71 -0.56 -9.81
N CYS A 97 -4.78 -0.45 -8.99
CA CYS A 97 -5.98 0.28 -9.39
C CYS A 97 -5.78 1.81 -9.30
N ASP A 98 -6.57 2.55 -10.07
CA ASP A 98 -6.66 4.01 -9.95
C ASP A 98 -7.97 4.43 -9.24
N PRO A 99 -7.92 4.64 -7.92
CA PRO A 99 -9.08 4.98 -7.10
C PRO A 99 -9.31 6.50 -6.95
N ARG A 100 -8.55 7.34 -7.65
CA ARG A 100 -8.53 8.80 -7.45
C ARG A 100 -9.75 9.53 -8.02
N TRP A 101 -10.58 8.84 -8.79
CA TRP A 101 -11.68 9.41 -9.55
C TRP A 101 -13.03 9.17 -8.88
N ASP A 102 -13.86 10.21 -8.82
CA ASP A 102 -15.21 10.09 -8.29
C ASP A 102 -16.04 9.15 -9.17
N ASN A 103 -16.68 8.16 -8.54
CA ASN A 103 -17.55 7.19 -9.22
C ASN A 103 -16.87 6.36 -10.33
N LEU A 104 -15.57 6.12 -10.24
CA LEU A 104 -14.85 5.32 -11.20
C LEU A 104 -13.65 4.62 -10.56
N LEU A 105 -13.56 3.33 -10.75
CA LEU A 105 -12.40 2.51 -10.42
C LEU A 105 -11.93 1.79 -11.68
N THR A 106 -10.65 1.92 -12.00
CA THR A 106 -10.02 1.35 -13.20
C THR A 106 -8.66 0.76 -12.87
N ILE A 107 -8.05 0.10 -13.84
CA ILE A 107 -6.63 -0.25 -13.78
C ILE A 107 -5.81 1.05 -13.85
N GLY A 108 -4.74 1.10 -13.06
CA GLY A 108 -3.81 2.22 -13.04
C GLY A 108 -2.72 2.13 -14.11
N MET A 109 -1.88 3.14 -14.13
CA MET A 109 -0.74 3.25 -15.06
C MET A 109 0.24 2.11 -14.84
N ASP A 110 0.74 1.54 -15.94
CA ASP A 110 1.87 0.62 -15.91
C ASP A 110 3.19 1.38 -15.78
N ARG A 111 4.18 0.68 -15.23
CA ARG A 111 5.56 1.14 -15.16
C ARG A 111 6.38 0.46 -16.25
N THR A 112 7.20 1.24 -16.92
CA THR A 112 8.22 0.73 -17.83
C THR A 112 9.56 0.77 -17.11
N PRO A 113 10.34 -0.32 -17.07
CA PRO A 113 11.71 -0.26 -16.62
C PRO A 113 12.48 0.75 -17.46
N ALA A 114 13.18 1.65 -16.78
CA ALA A 114 14.07 2.62 -17.43
C ALA A 114 15.50 2.10 -17.27
N ASP A 115 16.10 1.68 -18.37
CA ASP A 115 17.40 1.02 -18.35
C ASP A 115 18.53 1.95 -17.88
N PHE A 116 19.49 1.40 -17.17
CA PHE A 116 20.67 2.12 -16.70
C PHE A 116 21.93 1.59 -17.37
N LEU A 117 22.53 2.38 -18.26
CA LEU A 117 23.77 2.10 -19.01
C LEU A 117 23.68 0.90 -19.96
N VAL A 118 22.86 -0.07 -19.72
CA VAL A 118 22.60 -1.24 -20.59
C VAL A 118 21.15 -1.22 -21.02
N ARG A 119 20.91 -1.27 -22.29
CA ARG A 119 19.56 -1.31 -22.86
C ARG A 119 18.99 -2.72 -22.79
N ASN A 120 17.77 -2.83 -22.27
CA ASN A 120 17.01 -4.08 -22.17
C ASN A 120 17.82 -5.23 -21.52
N GLY A 121 18.50 -4.92 -20.42
CA GLY A 121 19.33 -5.89 -19.70
C GLY A 121 18.53 -7.02 -19.02
N GLY A 122 17.28 -6.73 -18.61
CA GLY A 122 16.34 -7.69 -18.00
C GLY A 122 15.30 -8.24 -18.97
N ALA A 123 15.43 -8.01 -20.29
CA ALA A 123 14.46 -8.44 -21.32
C ALA A 123 13.03 -7.86 -21.21
N GLU A 124 12.75 -7.02 -20.22
CA GLU A 124 11.40 -6.56 -19.87
C GLU A 124 10.73 -5.66 -20.92
N GLN A 125 11.50 -5.19 -21.92
CA GLN A 125 10.94 -4.50 -23.09
C GLN A 125 10.28 -5.47 -24.09
N ASN A 126 10.26 -6.80 -23.83
CA ASN A 126 9.75 -7.85 -24.73
C ASN A 126 10.25 -7.70 -26.17
N ALA A 127 11.50 -7.29 -26.35
CA ALA A 127 12.13 -7.07 -27.63
C ALA A 127 13.61 -7.45 -27.60
N THR A 128 14.15 -7.86 -28.72
CA THR A 128 15.60 -8.15 -28.87
C THR A 128 16.41 -6.89 -29.14
N THR A 129 15.82 -5.72 -29.09
CA THR A 129 16.43 -4.44 -29.38
C THR A 129 17.58 -4.12 -28.43
N GLY A 130 18.60 -3.42 -28.94
CA GLY A 130 19.78 -3.05 -28.16
C GLY A 130 20.89 -4.11 -28.18
N TRP A 131 20.60 -5.35 -28.50
CA TRP A 131 21.57 -6.44 -28.53
C TRP A 131 21.88 -6.91 -29.95
N THR A 132 23.15 -6.99 -30.24
CA THR A 132 23.65 -7.58 -31.51
C THR A 132 24.03 -9.03 -31.25
N VAL A 133 23.53 -9.95 -32.08
CA VAL A 133 23.80 -11.38 -31.97
C VAL A 133 24.99 -11.79 -32.82
N GLY A 134 25.71 -12.82 -32.36
CA GLY A 134 26.79 -13.46 -33.09
C GLY A 134 26.30 -14.37 -34.22
N SER A 135 27.26 -14.84 -35.04
CA SER A 135 26.98 -15.81 -36.11
C SER A 135 26.47 -17.14 -35.52
N ASN A 136 25.51 -17.75 -36.17
CA ASN A 136 24.89 -19.01 -35.74
C ASN A 136 24.18 -18.98 -34.38
N VAL A 137 23.72 -17.80 -33.95
CA VAL A 137 22.94 -17.60 -32.73
C VAL A 137 21.56 -17.07 -33.08
N THR A 138 20.53 -17.71 -32.56
CA THR A 138 19.16 -17.19 -32.60
C THR A 138 18.84 -16.57 -31.27
N HIS A 139 18.40 -15.31 -31.26
CA HIS A 139 17.99 -14.58 -30.08
C HIS A 139 16.49 -14.32 -30.10
N THR A 140 15.83 -14.73 -29.04
CA THR A 140 14.38 -14.52 -28.83
C THR A 140 14.13 -14.06 -27.38
N ILE A 141 12.99 -13.44 -27.15
CA ILE A 141 12.50 -13.16 -25.79
C ILE A 141 11.44 -14.18 -25.47
N VAL A 142 11.50 -14.77 -24.28
CA VAL A 142 10.56 -15.80 -23.83
C VAL A 142 10.10 -15.52 -22.40
N THR A 143 8.95 -16.08 -22.05
CA THR A 143 8.37 -15.99 -20.68
C THR A 143 8.69 -17.20 -19.81
N THR A 144 9.45 -18.16 -20.37
CA THR A 144 9.73 -19.44 -19.70
C THR A 144 10.84 -19.30 -18.69
N SER A 145 10.49 -19.34 -17.41
CA SER A 145 11.43 -19.32 -16.27
C SER A 145 12.36 -18.09 -16.23
N PRO A 146 11.85 -16.86 -16.30
CA PRO A 146 12.70 -15.70 -16.06
C PRO A 146 13.29 -15.76 -14.63
N ARG A 147 14.39 -15.07 -14.40
CA ARG A 147 14.95 -14.92 -13.06
C ARG A 147 14.17 -13.85 -12.28
N SER A 148 13.92 -12.74 -12.94
CA SER A 148 13.14 -11.63 -12.43
C SER A 148 12.14 -11.18 -13.51
N GLY A 149 11.13 -10.40 -13.15
CA GLY A 149 10.16 -9.87 -14.08
C GLY A 149 9.35 -10.94 -14.83
N SER A 150 9.02 -10.64 -16.07
CA SER A 150 8.12 -11.46 -16.91
C SER A 150 8.83 -12.12 -18.10
N TYR A 151 9.98 -11.61 -18.51
CA TYR A 151 10.67 -11.96 -19.73
C TYR A 151 12.13 -12.34 -19.50
N VAL A 152 12.70 -13.11 -20.43
CA VAL A 152 14.11 -13.51 -20.40
C VAL A 152 14.67 -13.62 -21.81
N HIS A 153 15.92 -13.21 -22.04
CA HIS A 153 16.64 -13.45 -23.28
C HIS A 153 16.93 -14.95 -23.45
N GLN A 154 16.45 -15.55 -24.52
CA GLN A 154 16.81 -16.90 -24.91
C GLN A 154 17.76 -16.85 -26.09
N LEU A 155 18.94 -17.47 -25.94
CA LEU A 155 19.97 -17.60 -26.97
C LEU A 155 20.10 -19.07 -27.35
N VAL A 156 19.86 -19.37 -28.63
CA VAL A 156 20.07 -20.71 -29.18
C VAL A 156 21.33 -20.68 -30.05
N LEU A 157 22.37 -21.35 -29.60
CA LEU A 157 23.65 -21.49 -30.30
C LEU A 157 23.64 -22.78 -31.12
N ALA A 158 23.79 -22.67 -32.44
CA ALA A 158 23.84 -23.81 -33.30
C ALA A 158 25.16 -24.58 -33.18
N SER A 159 25.13 -25.88 -33.41
CA SER A 159 26.30 -26.82 -33.34
C SER A 159 27.44 -26.47 -34.29
N ALA A 160 27.18 -25.66 -35.31
CA ALA A 160 28.21 -25.18 -36.26
C ALA A 160 29.07 -24.00 -35.76
N SER A 161 28.87 -23.57 -34.51
CA SER A 161 29.59 -22.42 -33.94
C SER A 161 30.97 -22.81 -33.44
N SER A 162 31.96 -21.91 -33.54
CA SER A 162 33.32 -22.13 -33.01
C SER A 162 33.43 -21.75 -31.53
N ALA A 163 34.43 -22.27 -30.85
CA ALA A 163 34.76 -21.90 -29.47
C ALA A 163 35.00 -20.40 -29.33
N ALA A 164 34.60 -19.85 -28.16
CA ALA A 164 34.76 -18.45 -27.83
C ALA A 164 34.10 -17.50 -28.85
N GLY A 165 33.07 -18.00 -29.56
CA GLY A 165 32.23 -17.19 -30.43
C GLY A 165 31.30 -16.25 -29.64
N THR A 166 30.98 -15.11 -30.20
CA THR A 166 30.02 -14.15 -29.65
C THR A 166 28.63 -14.76 -29.66
N LEU A 167 27.95 -14.76 -28.52
CA LEU A 167 26.52 -15.07 -28.42
C LEU A 167 25.68 -13.80 -28.65
N MET A 168 25.89 -12.80 -27.83
CA MET A 168 25.32 -11.49 -28.01
C MET A 168 26.23 -10.42 -27.38
N TYR A 169 26.12 -9.19 -27.86
CA TYR A 169 26.85 -8.07 -27.27
C TYR A 169 26.09 -6.76 -27.40
N GLN A 170 26.47 -5.83 -26.54
CA GLN A 170 26.05 -4.44 -26.61
C GLN A 170 27.24 -3.53 -26.41
N ASP A 171 27.41 -2.56 -27.30
CA ASP A 171 28.33 -1.45 -27.06
C ASP A 171 27.61 -0.46 -26.14
N LEU A 172 28.16 -0.25 -24.94
CA LEU A 172 27.62 0.72 -24.02
C LEU A 172 27.67 2.09 -24.67
N ALA A 173 26.61 2.85 -24.42
CA ALA A 173 26.37 4.06 -25.18
C ALA A 173 27.64 4.90 -25.37
N TRP A 174 28.22 4.85 -26.51
CA TRP A 174 28.62 5.84 -27.43
C TRP A 174 29.95 6.57 -27.17
N HIS A 175 30.52 6.66 -25.98
CA HIS A 175 31.75 7.45 -25.78
C HIS A 175 32.67 6.79 -24.74
N THR A 176 33.90 6.44 -25.17
CA THR A 176 34.91 5.96 -24.22
C THR A 176 35.46 7.06 -23.32
N THR A 177 35.32 8.36 -23.74
CA THR A 177 35.92 9.46 -22.97
C THR A 177 35.43 9.56 -21.53
N PRO A 178 34.12 9.48 -21.20
CA PRO A 178 33.68 9.46 -19.82
C PRO A 178 34.13 8.21 -19.05
N TRP A 179 34.34 7.11 -19.74
CA TRP A 179 34.68 5.83 -19.12
C TRP A 179 36.18 5.65 -18.86
N ARG A 180 37.04 6.46 -19.47
CA ARG A 180 38.50 6.32 -19.36
C ARG A 180 38.99 6.37 -17.91
N GLY A 181 39.74 5.36 -17.52
CA GLY A 181 40.21 5.20 -16.15
C GLY A 181 39.15 4.73 -15.14
N THR A 182 37.90 4.63 -15.55
CA THR A 182 36.81 4.17 -14.68
C THR A 182 36.84 2.66 -14.56
N GLN A 183 36.69 2.17 -13.34
CA GLN A 183 36.45 0.77 -13.10
C GLN A 183 34.96 0.49 -13.09
N ILE A 184 34.52 -0.48 -13.87
CA ILE A 184 33.12 -0.90 -13.97
C ILE A 184 32.99 -2.39 -13.59
N THR A 185 31.92 -2.73 -12.92
CA THR A 185 31.52 -4.12 -12.67
C THR A 185 30.27 -4.42 -13.47
N VAL A 186 30.38 -5.39 -14.38
CA VAL A 186 29.23 -5.91 -15.13
C VAL A 186 28.81 -7.23 -14.52
N THR A 187 27.52 -7.39 -14.32
CA THR A 187 26.93 -8.63 -13.82
C THR A 187 25.84 -9.10 -14.76
N VAL A 188 25.65 -10.43 -14.81
CA VAL A 188 24.61 -11.07 -15.60
C VAL A 188 24.21 -12.37 -14.92
N TRP A 189 22.95 -12.70 -14.98
CA TRP A 189 22.47 -14.01 -14.58
C TRP A 189 22.26 -14.87 -15.82
N VAL A 190 22.80 -16.08 -15.76
CA VAL A 190 22.79 -17.04 -16.87
C VAL A 190 22.33 -18.41 -16.41
N LYS A 191 21.63 -19.11 -17.30
CA LYS A 191 21.17 -20.48 -17.07
C LYS A 191 21.24 -21.24 -18.39
N ARG A 192 21.84 -22.43 -18.38
CA ARG A 192 21.80 -23.31 -19.53
C ARG A 192 20.58 -24.21 -19.46
N THR A 193 19.76 -24.19 -20.49
CA THR A 193 18.52 -24.99 -20.59
C THR A 193 18.61 -26.12 -21.61
N GLY A 194 19.62 -26.12 -22.52
CA GLY A 194 19.86 -27.18 -23.51
C GLY A 194 21.36 -27.30 -23.82
N GLY A 195 21.78 -28.48 -24.27
CA GLY A 195 23.17 -28.83 -24.57
C GLY A 195 24.00 -29.13 -23.33
N SER A 196 25.20 -29.67 -23.46
CA SER A 196 26.04 -30.06 -22.29
C SER A 196 27.52 -29.70 -22.38
N ASP A 197 28.04 -29.47 -23.58
CA ASP A 197 29.47 -29.34 -23.85
C ASP A 197 30.01 -27.91 -23.96
N SER A 198 29.12 -26.90 -23.97
CA SER A 198 29.52 -25.51 -23.93
C SER A 198 28.85 -24.75 -22.78
N GLY A 199 29.56 -23.78 -22.22
CA GLY A 199 29.09 -22.83 -21.23
C GLY A 199 29.04 -21.42 -21.77
N ILE A 200 28.61 -20.49 -20.94
CA ILE A 200 28.54 -19.06 -21.23
C ILE A 200 29.57 -18.28 -20.41
N ILE A 201 30.24 -17.32 -21.04
CA ILE A 201 31.26 -16.43 -20.46
C ILE A 201 30.77 -15.00 -20.63
N LEU A 202 30.90 -14.19 -19.59
CA LEU A 202 30.73 -12.74 -19.68
C LEU A 202 32.10 -12.12 -19.96
N ARG A 203 32.19 -11.29 -21.00
CA ARG A 203 33.35 -10.48 -21.36
C ARG A 203 33.02 -9.01 -21.29
N VAL A 204 33.92 -8.21 -20.75
CA VAL A 204 33.92 -6.77 -20.87
C VAL A 204 35.18 -6.32 -21.55
N GLY A 205 35.08 -5.50 -22.59
CA GLY A 205 36.21 -5.01 -23.36
C GLY A 205 36.06 -3.55 -23.77
N ASP A 206 37.17 -2.89 -24.05
CA ASP A 206 37.27 -1.47 -24.41
C ASP A 206 38.11 -1.22 -25.70
N GLY A 207 38.30 -2.29 -26.46
CA GLY A 207 39.16 -2.27 -27.66
C GLY A 207 40.69 -2.38 -27.41
N ASN A 208 41.14 -2.03 -26.19
CA ASN A 208 42.53 -2.20 -25.80
C ASN A 208 42.72 -3.45 -24.93
N SER A 209 41.77 -3.77 -24.10
CA SER A 209 41.83 -4.90 -23.19
C SER A 209 40.46 -5.56 -23.04
N ASN A 210 40.50 -6.83 -22.66
CA ASN A 210 39.32 -7.58 -22.35
C ASN A 210 39.47 -8.29 -21.02
N THR A 211 38.39 -8.39 -20.25
CA THR A 211 38.33 -9.18 -19.01
C THR A 211 37.16 -10.15 -19.11
N ASP A 212 37.42 -11.41 -18.84
CA ASP A 212 36.47 -12.52 -18.93
C ASP A 212 36.11 -13.06 -17.54
N SER A 213 34.88 -13.47 -17.36
CA SER A 213 34.45 -14.30 -16.23
C SER A 213 34.90 -15.74 -16.42
N SER A 214 34.78 -16.56 -15.36
CA SER A 214 34.74 -18.01 -15.52
C SER A 214 33.51 -18.43 -16.32
N ALA A 215 33.61 -19.53 -17.06
CA ALA A 215 32.49 -20.08 -17.81
C ALA A 215 31.46 -20.70 -16.86
N SER A 216 30.19 -20.45 -17.13
CA SER A 216 29.07 -21.11 -16.45
C SER A 216 28.45 -22.18 -17.34
N THR A 217 28.35 -23.40 -16.82
CA THR A 217 27.62 -24.54 -17.42
C THR A 217 26.38 -24.91 -16.61
N SER A 218 25.96 -24.05 -15.67
CA SER A 218 24.90 -24.32 -14.72
C SER A 218 23.55 -24.46 -15.40
N SER A 219 22.80 -25.49 -15.05
CA SER A 219 21.37 -25.64 -15.42
C SER A 219 20.42 -24.88 -14.48
N SER A 220 20.94 -24.30 -13.42
CA SER A 220 20.24 -23.34 -12.53
C SER A 220 20.81 -21.94 -12.76
N TRP A 221 20.07 -20.92 -12.37
CA TRP A 221 20.54 -19.53 -12.47
C TRP A 221 21.88 -19.35 -11.75
N ALA A 222 22.88 -18.88 -12.46
CA ALA A 222 24.21 -18.59 -11.97
C ALA A 222 24.58 -17.15 -12.32
N ARG A 223 25.14 -16.42 -11.36
CA ARG A 223 25.63 -15.07 -11.57
C ARG A 223 27.06 -15.08 -12.12
N LEU A 224 27.28 -14.39 -13.22
CA LEU A 224 28.60 -14.03 -13.71
C LEU A 224 28.86 -12.57 -13.36
N ALA A 225 30.10 -12.26 -12.99
CA ALA A 225 30.52 -10.89 -12.70
C ALA A 225 31.94 -10.65 -13.26
N VAL A 226 32.16 -9.50 -13.85
CA VAL A 226 33.45 -9.05 -14.37
C VAL A 226 33.69 -7.62 -13.92
N THR A 227 34.80 -7.35 -13.28
CA THR A 227 35.28 -6.02 -12.99
C THR A 227 36.38 -5.67 -14.00
N HIS A 228 36.18 -4.62 -14.77
CA HIS A 228 37.07 -4.16 -15.84
C HIS A 228 37.40 -2.68 -15.63
N THR A 229 38.70 -2.34 -15.80
CA THR A 229 39.14 -0.94 -15.79
C THR A 229 39.32 -0.49 -17.22
N VAL A 230 38.53 0.50 -17.63
CA VAL A 230 38.58 1.07 -18.98
C VAL A 230 39.93 1.77 -19.17
N HIS A 231 40.66 1.41 -20.21
CA HIS A 231 41.99 1.93 -20.45
C HIS A 231 41.97 3.46 -20.73
N ALA A 232 42.90 4.18 -20.09
CA ALA A 232 42.95 5.65 -20.15
C ALA A 232 43.09 6.24 -21.56
N SER A 233 43.61 5.46 -22.52
CA SER A 233 43.75 5.85 -23.91
C SER A 233 42.84 5.11 -24.89
N SER A 234 41.83 4.37 -24.38
CA SER A 234 40.88 3.70 -25.25
C SER A 234 40.14 4.69 -26.14
N SER A 235 40.02 4.37 -27.41
CA SER A 235 39.22 5.13 -28.41
C SER A 235 37.95 4.37 -28.81
N ASP A 236 37.83 3.12 -28.42
CA ASP A 236 36.69 2.27 -28.75
C ASP A 236 35.60 2.36 -27.70
N LYS A 237 34.45 1.85 -28.05
CA LYS A 237 33.33 1.73 -27.10
C LYS A 237 33.61 0.65 -26.06
N VAL A 238 33.07 0.85 -24.86
CA VAL A 238 33.03 -0.22 -23.88
C VAL A 238 31.99 -1.22 -24.34
N ARG A 239 32.38 -2.50 -24.46
CA ARG A 239 31.50 -3.59 -24.91
C ARG A 239 31.25 -4.59 -23.79
N VAL A 240 29.97 -4.89 -23.59
CA VAL A 240 29.50 -6.04 -22.81
C VAL A 240 29.16 -7.17 -23.77
N GLU A 241 29.80 -8.32 -23.63
CA GLU A 241 29.65 -9.44 -24.57
C GLU A 241 29.45 -10.74 -23.80
N LEU A 242 28.52 -11.55 -24.26
CA LEU A 242 28.36 -12.94 -23.86
C LEU A 242 28.95 -13.86 -24.95
N ARG A 243 29.71 -14.85 -24.51
CA ARG A 243 30.43 -15.77 -25.41
C ARG A 243 30.23 -17.19 -24.99
N ASN A 244 30.32 -18.12 -25.97
CA ASN A 244 30.38 -19.56 -25.64
C ASN A 244 31.79 -19.97 -25.21
N SER A 245 31.89 -20.98 -24.36
CA SER A 245 33.17 -21.43 -23.80
C SER A 245 33.90 -22.49 -24.63
N ALA A 246 33.19 -23.24 -25.44
CA ALA A 246 33.72 -24.33 -26.23
C ALA A 246 32.96 -24.53 -27.56
N ASP A 247 33.53 -25.27 -28.50
CA ASP A 247 32.85 -25.67 -29.72
C ASP A 247 31.67 -26.59 -29.35
N PRO A 248 30.42 -26.21 -29.69
CA PRO A 248 29.29 -27.06 -29.38
C PRO A 248 29.18 -28.22 -30.34
N THR A 249 28.97 -29.45 -29.81
CA THR A 249 28.70 -30.66 -30.62
C THR A 249 27.21 -30.83 -30.92
N ALA A 250 26.36 -30.09 -30.23
CA ALA A 250 24.91 -30.02 -30.40
C ALA A 250 24.42 -28.59 -30.17
N ASP A 251 23.20 -28.30 -30.53
CA ASP A 251 22.61 -26.99 -30.25
C ASP A 251 22.48 -26.75 -28.74
N HIS A 252 22.85 -25.55 -28.32
CA HIS A 252 22.78 -25.11 -26.91
C HIS A 252 21.74 -24.03 -26.75
N THR A 253 21.02 -24.08 -25.65
CA THR A 253 20.09 -23.03 -25.28
C THR A 253 20.49 -22.43 -23.94
N PHE A 254 20.62 -21.12 -23.93
CA PHE A 254 20.92 -20.33 -22.75
C PHE A 254 19.80 -19.32 -22.48
N HIS A 255 19.44 -19.16 -21.21
CA HIS A 255 18.66 -18.03 -20.74
C HIS A 255 19.60 -17.03 -20.08
N VAL A 256 19.38 -15.76 -20.36
CA VAL A 256 20.17 -14.64 -19.88
C VAL A 256 19.23 -13.56 -19.36
N ASP A 257 19.53 -13.03 -18.18
CA ASP A 257 18.68 -12.10 -17.48
C ASP A 257 19.49 -11.13 -16.62
N ASP A 258 18.88 -10.01 -16.23
CA ASP A 258 19.42 -9.02 -15.28
C ASP A 258 20.87 -8.60 -15.58
N ILE A 259 21.16 -8.22 -16.83
CA ILE A 259 22.45 -7.66 -17.19
C ILE A 259 22.52 -6.23 -16.64
N SER A 260 23.50 -5.95 -15.80
CA SER A 260 23.68 -4.64 -15.19
C SER A 260 25.13 -4.17 -15.22
N VAL A 261 25.33 -2.87 -15.25
CA VAL A 261 26.64 -2.20 -15.19
C VAL A 261 26.65 -1.28 -13.98
N THR A 262 27.62 -1.48 -13.11
CA THR A 262 27.85 -0.67 -11.92
C THR A 262 29.20 0.00 -11.98
N PRO A 263 29.28 1.32 -12.16
CA PRO A 263 30.53 2.07 -12.05
C PRO A 263 31.05 2.08 -10.61
N THR A 264 32.37 2.22 -10.45
CA THR A 264 32.96 2.46 -9.11
C THR A 264 32.37 3.74 -8.50
N GLY A 265 32.06 3.69 -7.19
CA GLY A 265 31.38 4.79 -6.50
C GLY A 265 29.89 4.55 -6.28
N GLY A 266 29.39 3.40 -6.78
CA GLY A 266 28.04 2.93 -6.49
C GLY A 266 26.96 3.47 -7.41
N VAL A 267 25.72 3.17 -7.07
CA VAL A 267 24.52 3.46 -7.88
C VAL A 267 23.44 4.20 -7.05
N VAL A 268 23.88 5.09 -6.17
CA VAL A 268 22.96 5.92 -5.37
C VAL A 268 22.55 7.12 -6.20
N TRP A 269 21.27 7.22 -6.52
CA TRP A 269 20.69 8.39 -7.17
C TRP A 269 20.55 9.53 -6.16
N VAL A 270 20.96 10.73 -6.52
CA VAL A 270 20.96 11.87 -5.60
C VAL A 270 20.05 13.01 -6.02
N GLY A 271 19.63 13.04 -7.29
CA GLY A 271 18.75 14.06 -7.81
C GLY A 271 18.70 14.07 -9.33
N THR A 272 17.84 14.92 -9.85
CA THR A 272 17.68 15.17 -11.29
C THR A 272 17.66 16.66 -11.60
N ALA A 273 18.07 17.03 -12.81
CA ALA A 273 18.00 18.40 -13.31
C ALA A 273 17.71 18.40 -14.81
N GLU A 274 16.98 19.39 -15.30
CA GLU A 274 16.63 19.52 -16.72
C GLU A 274 17.33 20.71 -17.36
N VAL A 275 17.99 20.49 -18.51
CA VAL A 275 18.59 21.56 -19.34
C VAL A 275 18.21 21.34 -20.78
N ALA A 276 17.68 22.39 -21.40
CA ALA A 276 17.31 22.39 -22.81
C ALA A 276 16.54 21.10 -23.20
N ASP A 277 15.48 20.84 -22.46
CA ASP A 277 14.59 19.69 -22.68
C ASP A 277 15.25 18.32 -22.49
N THR A 278 16.36 18.25 -21.80
CA THR A 278 17.08 17.02 -21.53
C THR A 278 17.16 16.80 -20.02
N LEU A 279 16.71 15.63 -19.57
CA LEU A 279 16.78 15.23 -18.16
C LEU A 279 18.15 14.62 -17.87
N TYR A 280 18.82 15.15 -16.85
CA TYR A 280 20.07 14.63 -16.30
C TYR A 280 19.81 14.11 -14.89
N ALA A 281 20.63 13.16 -14.47
CA ALA A 281 20.65 12.66 -13.10
C ALA A 281 22.09 12.46 -12.64
N ALA A 282 22.30 12.55 -11.33
CA ALA A 282 23.56 12.17 -10.70
C ALA A 282 23.39 10.83 -9.98
N VAL A 283 24.29 9.87 -10.27
CA VAL A 283 24.25 8.50 -9.77
C VAL A 283 25.63 8.09 -9.30
N GLY A 284 25.85 8.04 -7.99
CA GLY A 284 27.17 7.82 -7.41
C GLY A 284 28.16 8.89 -7.92
N ARG A 285 29.18 8.48 -8.67
CA ARG A 285 30.14 9.39 -9.32
C ARG A 285 29.79 9.71 -10.79
N GLY A 286 28.74 9.04 -11.33
CA GLY A 286 28.31 9.22 -12.72
C GLY A 286 27.29 10.34 -12.86
N ILE A 287 27.43 11.15 -13.90
CA ILE A 287 26.42 12.08 -14.38
C ILE A 287 25.83 11.47 -15.65
N VAL A 288 24.55 11.16 -15.59
CA VAL A 288 23.84 10.46 -16.67
C VAL A 288 22.78 11.36 -17.29
N LYS A 289 22.41 11.03 -18.50
CA LYS A 289 21.40 11.73 -19.30
C LYS A 289 20.36 10.72 -19.76
N TRP A 290 19.10 11.07 -19.65
CA TRP A 290 18.02 10.30 -20.22
C TRP A 290 18.02 10.39 -21.75
N ASN A 291 17.95 9.26 -22.42
CA ASN A 291 17.88 9.16 -23.87
C ASN A 291 16.51 8.63 -24.29
N GLU A 292 15.61 9.52 -24.74
CA GLU A 292 14.24 9.19 -25.12
C GLU A 292 14.15 8.25 -26.34
N THR A 293 15.20 8.17 -27.16
CA THR A 293 15.20 7.31 -28.35
C THR A 293 15.47 5.84 -27.98
N THR A 294 16.23 5.62 -26.94
CA THR A 294 16.71 4.29 -26.54
C THR A 294 16.18 3.84 -25.20
N ASP A 295 15.44 4.70 -24.48
CA ASP A 295 14.92 4.47 -23.12
C ASP A 295 16.01 4.05 -22.12
N VAL A 296 17.19 4.70 -22.19
CA VAL A 296 18.36 4.37 -21.36
C VAL A 296 18.94 5.63 -20.75
N TRP A 297 19.44 5.51 -19.52
CA TRP A 297 20.31 6.52 -18.91
C TRP A 297 21.73 6.34 -19.41
N ASP A 298 22.18 7.27 -20.25
CA ASP A 298 23.53 7.29 -20.86
C ASP A 298 24.52 8.04 -19.97
N LEU A 299 25.73 7.48 -19.75
CA LEU A 299 26.79 8.17 -19.00
C LEU A 299 27.37 9.34 -19.81
N MET A 300 27.31 10.54 -19.21
CA MET A 300 27.86 11.77 -19.81
C MET A 300 29.22 12.14 -19.26
N PHE A 301 29.41 11.99 -17.98
CA PHE A 301 30.62 12.35 -17.28
C PHE A 301 30.80 11.48 -16.05
N TYR A 302 32.02 11.26 -15.64
CA TYR A 302 32.37 10.53 -14.43
C TYR A 302 33.23 11.42 -13.53
N ALA A 303 32.74 11.72 -12.36
CA ALA A 303 33.36 12.64 -11.41
C ALA A 303 34.44 11.96 -10.57
N ASP A 304 35.32 12.74 -9.99
CA ASP A 304 36.35 12.23 -9.04
C ASP A 304 35.71 11.78 -7.71
N ASP A 305 34.66 12.47 -7.29
CA ASP A 305 33.94 12.23 -6.02
C ASP A 305 32.47 11.94 -6.27
N ALA A 306 31.81 11.27 -5.29
CA ALA A 306 30.38 10.97 -5.38
C ALA A 306 29.54 12.25 -5.30
N ALA A 307 28.55 12.35 -6.18
CA ALA A 307 27.58 13.44 -6.14
C ALA A 307 26.71 13.38 -4.87
N THR A 308 26.39 14.54 -4.35
CA THR A 308 25.46 14.72 -3.21
C THR A 308 24.22 15.49 -3.59
N ASP A 309 24.26 16.27 -4.68
CA ASP A 309 23.12 17.00 -5.22
C ASP A 309 23.35 17.43 -6.67
N ILE A 310 22.29 17.75 -7.39
CA ILE A 310 22.33 18.21 -8.79
C ILE A 310 21.23 19.23 -9.05
N ILE A 311 21.57 20.32 -9.75
CA ILE A 311 20.62 21.38 -10.09
C ILE A 311 20.95 22.02 -11.43
N GLU A 312 19.93 22.57 -12.10
CA GLU A 312 20.11 23.47 -13.24
C GLU A 312 20.28 24.92 -12.79
N TYR A 313 21.23 25.63 -13.40
CA TYR A 313 21.37 27.06 -13.23
C TYR A 313 21.94 27.70 -14.49
N PHE A 314 21.18 28.61 -15.12
CA PHE A 314 21.52 29.30 -16.35
C PHE A 314 22.02 28.40 -17.52
N GLY A 315 21.30 27.33 -17.79
CA GLY A 315 21.56 26.39 -18.86
C GLY A 315 22.75 25.46 -18.64
N ASN A 316 23.25 25.39 -17.42
CA ASN A 316 24.25 24.42 -16.98
C ASN A 316 23.76 23.57 -15.85
N ILE A 317 24.28 22.38 -15.78
CA ILE A 317 24.10 21.49 -14.63
C ILE A 317 25.19 21.76 -13.62
N TYR A 318 24.84 21.95 -12.36
CA TYR A 318 25.74 22.03 -11.21
C TYR A 318 25.57 20.76 -10.38
N VAL A 319 26.68 20.15 -10.00
CA VAL A 319 26.72 18.92 -9.23
C VAL A 319 27.54 19.14 -7.98
N ALA A 320 26.92 18.99 -6.81
CA ALA A 320 27.62 19.01 -5.54
C ALA A 320 28.31 17.65 -5.32
N THR A 321 29.47 17.67 -4.70
CA THR A 321 30.34 16.50 -4.46
C THR A 321 30.76 16.35 -3.01
N GLY A 322 30.06 17.07 -2.09
CA GLY A 322 30.30 17.00 -0.67
C GLY A 322 31.30 18.02 -0.14
N GLU A 323 31.39 18.10 1.18
CA GLU A 323 32.28 19.00 1.89
C GLU A 323 33.75 18.68 1.57
N GLY A 324 34.54 19.72 1.28
CA GLY A 324 35.98 19.61 0.96
C GLY A 324 36.27 19.21 -0.49
N ASN A 325 35.26 18.86 -1.31
CA ASN A 325 35.43 18.48 -2.71
C ASN A 325 34.93 19.57 -3.67
N ALA A 326 35.63 19.77 -4.77
CA ALA A 326 35.28 20.78 -5.75
C ALA A 326 33.98 20.38 -6.47
N TYR A 327 32.92 21.23 -6.38
CA TYR A 327 31.71 20.99 -7.14
C TYR A 327 31.96 21.10 -8.66
N LEU A 328 31.14 20.40 -9.43
CA LEU A 328 31.23 20.38 -10.89
C LEU A 328 30.15 21.23 -11.52
N TYR A 329 30.41 21.72 -12.71
CA TYR A 329 29.40 22.33 -13.57
C TYR A 329 29.69 22.09 -15.02
N GLY A 330 28.65 22.00 -15.83
CA GLY A 330 28.81 21.75 -17.26
C GLY A 330 27.52 21.38 -17.96
N THR A 331 27.64 20.94 -19.18
CA THR A 331 26.52 20.40 -19.97
C THR A 331 27.05 19.49 -21.06
N GLY A 332 26.29 18.47 -21.42
CA GLY A 332 26.73 17.51 -22.42
C GLY A 332 28.00 16.79 -21.97
N THR A 333 29.02 16.87 -22.78
CA THR A 333 30.34 16.22 -22.51
C THR A 333 31.40 17.19 -21.99
N THR A 334 31.05 18.46 -21.75
CA THR A 334 32.01 19.50 -21.31
C THR A 334 31.72 19.82 -19.83
N TRP A 335 32.64 19.46 -18.94
CA TRP A 335 32.53 19.62 -17.51
C TRP A 335 33.74 20.29 -16.92
N TYR A 336 33.54 21.07 -15.88
CA TYR A 336 34.54 21.86 -15.19
C TYR A 336 34.42 21.62 -13.68
N SER A 337 35.57 21.62 -12.98
CA SER A 337 35.61 21.65 -11.51
C SER A 337 35.71 23.08 -11.03
N SER A 338 35.04 23.36 -9.92
CA SER A 338 35.14 24.66 -9.24
C SER A 338 36.57 24.90 -8.72
N ASN A 339 37.06 26.10 -8.84
CA ASN A 339 38.33 26.55 -8.25
C ASN A 339 38.19 27.91 -7.58
N ASP A 340 37.05 28.26 -7.03
CA ASP A 340 36.79 29.53 -6.36
C ASP A 340 37.74 29.74 -5.18
N ALA A 341 38.24 30.99 -5.00
CA ALA A 341 39.24 31.31 -3.97
C ALA A 341 38.67 31.24 -2.52
N VAL A 342 37.36 31.34 -2.34
CA VAL A 342 36.74 31.39 -1.01
C VAL A 342 36.10 30.07 -0.63
N SER A 343 35.43 29.43 -1.56
CA SER A 343 34.78 28.17 -1.33
C SER A 343 34.51 27.44 -2.66
N ASN A 344 35.14 26.30 -2.87
CA ASN A 344 35.03 25.52 -4.09
C ASN A 344 34.22 24.23 -3.88
N ASP A 345 33.79 23.94 -2.69
CA ASP A 345 32.98 22.80 -2.33
C ASP A 345 31.49 23.12 -2.23
N ALA A 346 30.66 22.09 -2.34
CA ALA A 346 29.24 22.16 -2.14
C ALA A 346 28.67 20.79 -1.72
N ILE A 347 27.70 20.83 -0.80
CA ILE A 347 26.95 19.65 -0.35
C ILE A 347 25.57 19.64 -0.98
N TYR A 348 24.88 20.77 -1.00
CA TYR A 348 23.54 20.96 -1.58
C TYR A 348 23.47 22.28 -2.34
N PHE A 349 22.58 22.33 -3.31
CA PHE A 349 22.27 23.52 -4.10
C PHE A 349 20.78 23.88 -4.05
N THR A 350 20.48 25.15 -4.25
CA THR A 350 19.14 25.62 -4.61
C THR A 350 19.23 26.93 -5.38
N VAL A 351 18.22 27.24 -6.18
CA VAL A 351 18.14 28.52 -6.91
C VAL A 351 17.03 29.36 -6.30
N VAL A 352 17.38 30.53 -5.77
CA VAL A 352 16.43 31.47 -5.18
C VAL A 352 16.72 32.88 -5.70
N ARG A 353 15.71 33.58 -6.22
CA ARG A 353 15.83 34.92 -6.80
C ARG A 353 16.93 35.05 -7.84
N ASN A 354 16.99 34.10 -8.77
CA ASN A 354 18.00 34.02 -9.81
C ASN A 354 19.46 33.98 -9.31
N ARG A 355 19.66 33.51 -8.08
CA ARG A 355 20.98 33.24 -7.50
C ARG A 355 21.08 31.76 -7.16
N LEU A 356 22.26 31.23 -7.48
CA LEU A 356 22.61 29.91 -7.00
C LEU A 356 23.00 30.00 -5.53
N TRP A 357 22.42 29.17 -4.69
CA TRP A 357 22.78 29.01 -3.29
C TRP A 357 23.41 27.65 -3.10
N LYS A 358 24.38 27.55 -2.24
CA LYS A 358 25.03 26.29 -1.86
C LYS A 358 25.22 26.20 -0.35
N CYS A 359 25.23 24.96 0.13
CA CYS A 359 25.71 24.56 1.43
C CYS A 359 27.17 24.08 1.26
N ASP A 360 28.08 24.61 2.06
CA ASP A 360 29.51 24.28 2.03
C ASP A 360 30.06 23.87 3.41
N GLY A 361 29.19 23.48 4.31
CA GLY A 361 29.54 23.00 5.66
C GLY A 361 28.32 22.66 6.47
N ALA A 362 28.49 22.09 7.65
CA ALA A 362 27.40 21.58 8.49
C ALA A 362 26.29 22.63 8.79
N ASN A 363 26.66 23.91 8.87
CA ASN A 363 25.73 25.01 9.16
C ASN A 363 25.99 26.27 8.34
N THR A 364 26.71 26.17 7.23
CA THR A 364 27.09 27.33 6.41
C THR A 364 26.48 27.23 5.03
N ILE A 365 25.93 28.36 4.55
CA ILE A 365 25.42 28.51 3.20
C ILE A 365 25.93 29.82 2.57
N ARG A 366 26.01 29.86 1.25
CA ARG A 366 26.44 31.04 0.49
C ARG A 366 25.55 31.20 -0.75
N SER A 367 25.41 32.45 -1.21
CA SER A 367 24.78 32.75 -2.50
C SER A 367 25.79 33.21 -3.54
N SER A 368 25.52 33.00 -4.80
CA SER A 368 26.29 33.60 -5.87
C SER A 368 26.22 35.13 -5.84
N VAL A 369 27.35 35.82 -6.10
CA VAL A 369 27.45 37.29 -5.98
C VAL A 369 26.63 37.99 -7.06
N SER A 370 26.57 37.44 -8.27
CA SER A 370 25.85 38.04 -9.39
C SER A 370 24.95 37.06 -10.10
N PRO A 371 23.67 37.42 -10.35
CA PRO A 371 22.77 36.60 -11.15
C PRO A 371 23.04 36.72 -12.64
N THR A 372 23.91 37.64 -13.07
CA THR A 372 24.12 37.99 -14.50
C THR A 372 25.37 37.35 -15.13
N ASN A 373 26.11 36.57 -14.36
CA ASN A 373 27.33 35.94 -14.83
C ASN A 373 26.99 34.64 -15.56
N THR A 374 26.62 34.73 -16.83
CA THR A 374 26.00 33.64 -17.62
C THR A 374 27.01 32.75 -18.32
N THR A 375 28.32 33.01 -18.18
CA THR A 375 29.34 32.15 -18.81
C THR A 375 29.95 31.21 -17.76
N PRO A 376 29.83 29.88 -17.92
CA PRO A 376 30.39 28.88 -17.01
C PRO A 376 31.86 29.08 -16.71
N THR A 377 32.62 29.53 -17.72
CA THR A 377 34.07 29.86 -17.64
C THR A 377 34.39 30.95 -16.62
N SER A 378 33.45 31.87 -16.32
CA SER A 378 33.70 32.97 -15.38
C SER A 378 33.62 32.52 -13.92
N TYR A 379 33.00 31.40 -13.63
CA TYR A 379 32.99 30.79 -12.27
C TYR A 379 34.19 29.92 -11.96
N VAL A 380 34.98 29.56 -13.00
CA VAL A 380 36.11 28.62 -12.88
C VAL A 380 37.44 29.33 -12.98
N SER A 381 37.57 30.40 -13.77
CA SER A 381 38.87 30.95 -14.18
C SER A 381 39.44 31.99 -13.23
N ASP A 382 38.68 32.40 -12.18
CA ASP A 382 39.14 33.49 -11.33
C ASP A 382 39.43 33.02 -9.91
N ALA A 383 40.64 32.41 -9.74
CA ALA A 383 41.11 31.99 -8.43
C ALA A 383 41.38 33.15 -7.46
N THR A 384 41.21 34.40 -7.92
CA THR A 384 41.53 35.62 -7.15
C THR A 384 40.30 36.37 -6.68
N ALA A 385 39.15 36.17 -7.25
CA ALA A 385 37.89 36.84 -6.88
C ALA A 385 36.80 35.85 -6.50
N SER A 386 36.31 35.95 -5.29
CA SER A 386 35.19 35.10 -4.86
C SER A 386 33.94 35.40 -5.68
N ARG A 387 33.31 34.35 -6.17
CA ARG A 387 32.00 34.38 -6.79
C ARG A 387 30.88 34.13 -5.78
N TRP A 388 31.23 33.84 -4.58
CA TRP A 388 30.33 33.55 -3.48
C TRP A 388 30.34 34.64 -2.42
N THR A 389 29.19 34.93 -1.83
CA THR A 389 29.09 35.84 -0.69
C THR A 389 29.81 35.28 0.54
N SER A 390 29.97 36.08 1.57
CA SER A 390 30.33 35.59 2.90
C SER A 390 29.33 34.53 3.35
N ALA A 391 29.76 33.61 4.19
CA ALA A 391 28.91 32.58 4.72
C ALA A 391 27.80 33.16 5.62
N TYR A 392 26.61 32.63 5.44
CA TYR A 392 25.51 32.78 6.40
C TYR A 392 25.51 31.55 7.32
N THR A 393 25.33 31.77 8.59
CA THR A 393 25.22 30.67 9.58
C THR A 393 23.77 30.29 9.77
N VAL A 394 23.47 28.97 9.72
CA VAL A 394 22.14 28.41 9.90
C VAL A 394 22.13 27.50 11.12
N GLY A 395 21.53 27.99 12.23
CA GLY A 395 21.44 27.19 13.46
C GLY A 395 22.80 26.81 14.04
N SER A 396 22.83 25.71 14.79
CA SER A 396 24.04 25.18 15.44
C SER A 396 24.91 24.38 14.49
N SER A 397 26.22 24.35 14.72
CA SER A 397 27.21 23.62 13.93
C SER A 397 27.26 22.13 14.27
N ASP A 398 26.64 21.70 15.35
CA ASP A 398 26.57 20.28 15.77
C ASP A 398 25.45 19.51 15.08
N LYS A 399 24.61 20.20 14.27
CA LYS A 399 23.54 19.61 13.46
C LYS A 399 23.76 19.98 11.99
N ALA A 400 23.78 18.95 11.14
CA ALA A 400 24.04 19.15 9.73
C ALA A 400 22.81 19.72 8.99
N ILE A 401 23.09 20.46 7.92
CA ILE A 401 22.10 20.80 6.89
C ILE A 401 21.81 19.54 6.10
N THR A 402 20.53 19.24 5.91
CA THR A 402 20.06 18.04 5.21
C THR A 402 19.55 18.33 3.80
N ALA A 403 19.08 19.56 3.54
CA ALA A 403 18.68 20.02 2.20
C ALA A 403 18.48 21.52 2.13
N LEU A 404 18.44 22.04 0.90
CA LEU A 404 18.09 23.42 0.56
C LEU A 404 16.87 23.45 -0.36
N TYR A 405 15.92 24.33 -0.10
CA TYR A 405 14.68 24.46 -0.90
C TYR A 405 14.41 25.91 -1.28
N ASN A 406 13.72 26.08 -2.39
CA ASN A 406 13.10 27.35 -2.77
C ASN A 406 11.59 27.28 -2.49
N LEU A 407 11.10 28.19 -1.65
CA LEU A 407 9.67 28.35 -1.42
C LEU A 407 9.31 29.86 -1.48
N TRP A 408 8.52 30.26 -2.46
CA TRP A 408 8.13 31.65 -2.67
C TRP A 408 9.34 32.62 -2.76
N ASP A 409 10.34 32.27 -3.55
CA ASP A 409 11.59 33.03 -3.63
C ASP A 409 12.28 33.27 -2.27
N THR A 410 12.05 32.40 -1.33
CA THR A 410 12.69 32.37 -0.03
C THR A 410 13.46 31.06 0.12
N ILE A 411 14.70 31.16 0.63
CA ILE A 411 15.46 29.96 0.92
C ILE A 411 14.96 29.32 2.22
N VAL A 412 14.68 28.04 2.13
CA VAL A 412 14.32 27.18 3.27
C VAL A 412 15.41 26.13 3.42
N VAL A 413 15.89 25.94 4.61
CA VAL A 413 16.97 25.02 4.96
C VAL A 413 16.44 23.92 5.86
N GLY A 414 16.49 22.69 5.39
CA GLY A 414 16.30 21.51 6.23
C GLY A 414 17.55 21.23 7.04
N LYS A 415 17.39 20.89 8.32
CA LYS A 415 18.46 20.43 9.20
C LYS A 415 17.99 19.20 9.99
N GLU A 416 18.94 18.46 10.55
CA GLU A 416 18.64 17.31 11.41
C GLU A 416 17.66 17.62 12.54
N ASP A 417 17.65 18.87 13.02
CA ASP A 417 16.89 19.33 14.19
C ASP A 417 15.74 20.29 13.87
N GLY A 418 15.51 20.60 12.59
CA GLY A 418 14.43 21.52 12.26
C GLY A 418 14.49 22.14 10.87
N ILE A 419 13.56 23.06 10.63
CA ILE A 419 13.45 23.85 9.41
C ILE A 419 13.83 25.28 9.73
N HIS A 420 14.73 25.84 8.93
CA HIS A 420 15.18 27.21 9.06
C HIS A 420 14.81 28.01 7.81
N VAL A 421 14.29 29.22 8.00
CA VAL A 421 13.85 30.10 6.92
C VAL A 421 14.68 31.39 6.94
N TYR A 422 15.15 31.79 5.75
CA TYR A 422 15.84 33.06 5.58
C TYR A 422 14.88 34.22 5.85
N LYS A 423 15.31 35.11 6.75
CA LYS A 423 14.61 36.35 7.11
C LYS A 423 15.55 37.55 6.95
N ARG A 424 15.00 38.64 6.49
CA ARG A 424 15.70 39.90 6.43
C ARG A 424 15.09 40.88 7.45
N TYR A 425 15.87 41.31 8.37
CA TYR A 425 15.49 42.21 9.45
C TYR A 425 16.11 43.57 9.22
N TYR A 426 15.37 44.62 9.46
CA TYR A 426 15.84 45.99 9.42
C TYR A 426 15.89 46.58 10.85
N ASN A 427 17.09 46.80 11.37
CA ASN A 427 17.27 47.45 12.65
C ASN A 427 18.01 48.79 12.43
N ASP A 428 17.38 49.89 12.80
CA ASP A 428 17.92 51.27 12.67
C ASP A 428 18.50 51.59 11.28
N GLY A 429 17.87 51.10 10.22
CA GLY A 429 18.27 51.32 8.85
C GLY A 429 19.39 50.38 8.34
N ALA A 430 19.95 49.51 9.16
CA ALA A 430 20.84 48.44 8.74
C ALA A 430 20.07 47.15 8.53
N ALA A 431 20.28 46.52 7.34
CA ALA A 431 19.71 45.23 7.05
C ALA A 431 20.58 44.13 7.69
N ALA A 432 20.02 43.28 8.47
CA ALA A 432 20.66 42.06 8.96
C ALA A 432 19.91 40.83 8.41
N ASP A 433 20.66 39.95 7.82
CA ASP A 433 20.10 38.68 7.29
C ASP A 433 20.34 37.55 8.32
N TYR A 434 19.34 36.77 8.62
CA TYR A 434 19.44 35.65 9.56
C TYR A 434 18.53 34.50 9.16
N PHE A 435 18.74 33.32 9.75
CA PHE A 435 17.91 32.14 9.59
C PHE A 435 17.15 31.87 10.89
N GLU A 436 15.83 31.90 10.81
CA GLU A 436 14.92 31.60 11.90
C GLU A 436 14.55 30.13 11.91
N ASN A 437 14.69 29.46 13.04
CA ASN A 437 14.15 28.13 13.23
C ASN A 437 12.62 28.22 13.41
N VAL A 438 11.88 27.80 12.40
CA VAL A 438 10.41 27.85 12.42
C VAL A 438 9.77 26.59 13.03
N THR A 439 10.57 25.60 13.36
CA THR A 439 10.14 24.37 14.05
C THR A 439 10.44 24.39 15.54
N SER A 440 10.83 25.54 16.11
CA SER A 440 11.18 25.64 17.54
C SER A 440 10.06 25.19 18.48
N ASP A 441 8.81 25.35 18.06
CA ASP A 441 7.62 24.97 18.81
C ASP A 441 7.13 23.55 18.48
N TYR A 442 7.81 22.88 17.55
CA TYR A 442 7.54 21.51 17.14
C TYR A 442 8.56 20.57 17.79
N ALA A 443 8.10 19.48 18.37
CA ALA A 443 8.98 18.45 18.93
C ALA A 443 9.61 17.63 17.79
N VAL A 444 10.66 18.16 17.15
CA VAL A 444 11.43 17.43 16.14
C VAL A 444 12.52 16.62 16.84
N LEU A 445 12.49 15.30 16.68
CA LEU A 445 13.63 14.46 17.06
C LEU A 445 14.75 14.66 16.06
N VAL A 446 15.97 14.77 16.56
CA VAL A 446 17.16 14.90 15.73
C VAL A 446 17.40 13.60 14.93
N ASP A 447 17.46 13.74 13.62
CA ASP A 447 17.67 12.61 12.71
C ASP A 447 18.41 13.12 11.45
N PRO A 448 19.46 12.42 10.97
CA PRO A 448 20.25 12.85 9.81
C PRO A 448 19.44 12.90 8.52
N ASP A 449 18.30 12.20 8.44
CA ASP A 449 17.42 12.19 7.26
C ASP A 449 16.24 13.16 7.38
N ASN A 450 16.10 13.90 8.50
CA ASN A 450 15.03 14.87 8.65
C ASN A 450 15.10 15.93 7.55
N PHE A 451 13.95 16.14 6.90
CA PHE A 451 13.77 17.16 5.87
C PHE A 451 14.77 17.09 4.70
N ALA A 452 15.45 15.94 4.54
CA ALA A 452 16.40 15.72 3.44
C ALA A 452 15.71 15.58 2.08
N ARG A 453 14.42 15.25 2.09
CA ARG A 453 13.62 15.05 0.88
C ARG A 453 12.34 15.86 0.95
N GLY A 454 12.01 16.49 -0.17
CA GLY A 454 10.80 17.28 -0.27
C GLY A 454 10.59 17.86 -1.67
N ALA A 455 9.36 18.30 -1.91
CA ALA A 455 9.00 19.02 -3.14
C ALA A 455 8.02 20.16 -2.83
N SER A 456 8.10 21.21 -3.62
CA SER A 456 7.19 22.36 -3.51
C SER A 456 6.03 22.23 -4.49
N ARG A 457 4.81 22.51 -4.02
CA ARG A 457 3.61 22.56 -4.85
C ARG A 457 2.58 23.52 -4.29
N ALA A 458 1.98 24.33 -5.18
CA ALA A 458 0.89 25.25 -4.83
C ALA A 458 1.18 26.12 -3.60
N GLY A 459 2.43 26.55 -3.44
CA GLY A 459 2.84 27.43 -2.34
C GLY A 459 3.15 26.72 -1.03
N TRP A 460 3.19 25.41 -1.02
CA TRP A 460 3.57 24.58 0.09
C TRP A 460 4.81 23.76 -0.24
N LEU A 461 5.68 23.59 0.74
CA LEU A 461 6.78 22.66 0.72
C LEU A 461 6.38 21.40 1.51
N TYR A 462 6.38 20.26 0.86
CA TYR A 462 6.10 18.95 1.44
C TYR A 462 7.41 18.29 1.80
N LEU A 463 7.57 17.84 3.02
CA LEU A 463 8.82 17.36 3.58
C LEU A 463 8.62 16.03 4.31
N ALA A 464 9.58 15.14 4.18
CA ALA A 464 9.67 13.95 5.01
C ALA A 464 10.29 14.28 6.36
N SER A 465 9.68 13.80 7.43
CA SER A 465 10.24 13.80 8.79
C SER A 465 10.37 12.37 9.29
N SER A 466 11.46 12.08 9.98
CA SER A 466 11.69 10.74 10.51
C SER A 466 10.64 10.30 11.53
N GLN A 467 10.09 11.22 12.27
CA GLN A 467 9.14 10.94 13.34
C GLN A 467 7.69 11.15 12.94
N GLN A 468 7.40 12.19 12.19
CA GLN A 468 6.05 12.60 11.82
C GLN A 468 5.62 12.10 10.43
N GLY A 469 6.53 11.44 9.68
CA GLY A 469 6.25 10.97 8.33
C GLY A 469 6.17 12.09 7.31
N LEU A 470 5.04 12.76 7.16
CA LEU A 470 4.82 13.81 6.17
C LEU A 470 4.35 15.10 6.83
N ILE A 471 5.06 16.18 6.60
CA ILE A 471 4.63 17.54 6.96
C ILE A 471 4.56 18.43 5.72
N ARG A 472 3.77 19.50 5.79
CA ARG A 472 3.83 20.58 4.81
C ARG A 472 4.06 21.93 5.50
N PHE A 473 4.74 22.80 4.79
CA PHE A 473 5.19 24.09 5.29
C PHE A 473 4.99 25.20 4.25
N ASN A 474 4.52 26.38 4.65
CA ASN A 474 4.26 27.52 3.76
C ASN A 474 4.97 28.83 4.16
N THR A 475 6.08 28.77 4.89
CA THR A 475 6.82 29.88 5.50
C THR A 475 6.19 30.48 6.78
N GLN A 476 4.96 30.17 7.09
CA GLN A 476 4.23 30.68 8.27
C GLN A 476 3.67 29.56 9.13
N THR A 477 3.18 28.49 8.50
CA THR A 477 2.45 27.42 9.15
C THR A 477 3.09 26.09 8.83
N ILE A 478 3.22 25.24 9.82
CA ILE A 478 3.55 23.83 9.67
C ILE A 478 2.27 23.03 9.92
N GLU A 479 1.96 22.11 9.03
CA GLU A 479 0.87 21.19 9.18
C GLU A 479 1.41 19.77 9.12
N ASP A 480 1.08 18.99 10.13
CA ASP A 480 1.33 17.56 10.15
C ASP A 480 0.24 16.86 9.32
N LEU A 481 0.67 16.10 8.33
CA LEU A 481 -0.22 15.29 7.47
C LEU A 481 -0.16 13.80 7.82
N SER A 482 0.68 13.42 8.77
CA SER A 482 0.95 12.02 9.10
C SER A 482 -0.22 11.32 9.77
N ASP A 483 -0.98 12.01 10.61
CA ASP A 483 -2.18 11.45 11.26
C ASP A 483 -3.21 10.94 10.25
N THR A 484 -3.17 11.50 9.05
CA THR A 484 -4.07 11.10 7.96
C THR A 484 -3.54 9.89 7.17
N PHE A 485 -2.21 9.59 7.25
CA PHE A 485 -1.54 8.70 6.30
C PHE A 485 -0.75 7.56 6.93
N PHE A 486 -0.21 7.72 8.12
CA PHE A 486 0.83 6.84 8.65
C PHE A 486 0.59 6.46 10.11
N GLU A 487 -0.39 5.61 10.36
CA GLU A 487 -0.46 4.98 11.68
C GLU A 487 0.47 3.75 11.69
N PRO A 488 1.66 3.82 12.33
CA PRO A 488 2.68 2.78 12.23
C PRO A 488 2.30 1.48 12.93
N ARG A 489 1.14 1.41 13.57
CA ARG A 489 0.79 0.31 14.47
C ARG A 489 0.02 -0.84 13.84
N LEU A 490 -0.60 -0.65 12.68
CA LEU A 490 -1.64 -1.59 12.23
C LEU A 490 -1.53 -2.04 10.77
N SER A 491 -0.63 -1.54 9.95
CA SER A 491 -0.58 -1.96 8.56
C SER A 491 0.83 -2.10 8.01
N ASN A 492 1.00 -3.12 7.18
CA ASN A 492 2.14 -3.26 6.28
C ASN A 492 2.19 -2.18 5.18
N ILE A 493 1.42 -1.10 5.32
CA ILE A 493 1.18 -0.07 4.31
C ILE A 493 1.63 1.32 4.81
N GLY A 494 1.84 1.47 6.11
CA GLY A 494 2.36 2.70 6.69
C GLY A 494 3.87 2.76 6.53
N GLY A 495 4.39 3.76 5.85
CA GLY A 495 5.82 3.94 5.67
C GLY A 495 6.22 5.40 5.57
N ARG A 496 7.50 5.66 5.67
CA ARG A 496 8.06 6.98 5.50
C ARG A 496 8.11 7.35 4.02
N PRO A 497 7.60 8.51 3.60
CA PRO A 497 7.86 9.00 2.25
C PRO A 497 9.34 9.37 2.12
N TRP A 498 10.00 8.82 1.10
CA TRP A 498 11.42 9.05 0.86
C TRP A 498 11.71 9.94 -0.33
N ALA A 499 10.81 10.00 -1.31
CA ALA A 499 11.00 10.78 -2.51
C ALA A 499 9.68 11.44 -2.92
N PHE A 500 9.77 12.62 -3.49
CA PHE A 500 8.63 13.44 -3.86
C PHE A 500 8.78 14.00 -5.26
N ALA A 501 7.68 14.03 -6.00
CA ALA A 501 7.57 14.77 -7.26
C ALA A 501 6.22 15.48 -7.33
N ALA A 502 6.22 16.70 -7.84
CA ALA A 502 5.01 17.46 -8.07
C ALA A 502 4.68 17.51 -9.55
N ASP A 503 3.46 17.21 -9.92
CA ASP A 503 2.90 17.56 -11.21
C ASP A 503 1.85 18.68 -11.05
N PRO A 504 1.31 19.25 -12.12
CA PRO A 504 0.32 20.32 -12.01
C PRO A 504 -0.95 19.92 -11.23
N THR A 505 -1.27 18.63 -11.14
CA THR A 505 -2.52 18.12 -10.57
C THR A 505 -2.39 17.55 -9.18
N GLN A 506 -1.22 16.97 -8.81
CA GLN A 506 -1.04 16.23 -7.57
C GLN A 506 0.44 16.17 -7.14
N MET A 507 0.64 15.65 -5.94
CA MET A 507 1.95 15.29 -5.41
C MET A 507 2.10 13.77 -5.51
N TRP A 508 3.21 13.31 -6.05
CA TRP A 508 3.61 11.91 -6.08
C TRP A 508 4.65 11.64 -5.01
N MET A 509 4.63 10.44 -4.47
CA MET A 509 5.57 10.01 -3.43
C MET A 509 5.99 8.56 -3.65
N LEU A 510 7.23 8.24 -3.33
CA LEU A 510 7.64 6.88 -3.06
C LEU A 510 7.69 6.67 -1.55
N VAL A 511 6.99 5.64 -1.08
CA VAL A 511 6.80 5.35 0.32
C VAL A 511 7.40 3.99 0.63
N ASP A 512 8.23 3.93 1.67
CA ASP A 512 8.82 2.70 2.17
C ASP A 512 7.91 2.06 3.22
N THR A 513 7.72 0.74 3.17
CA THR A 513 6.98 0.04 4.22
C THR A 513 7.86 -0.20 5.44
N PRO A 514 7.34 0.01 6.66
CA PRO A 514 8.10 -0.17 7.90
C PRO A 514 8.23 -1.66 8.27
N ILE A 515 8.67 -2.50 7.35
CA ILE A 515 9.05 -3.88 7.70
C ILE A 515 10.41 -3.83 8.38
N ALA A 516 10.50 -4.47 9.53
CA ALA A 516 11.73 -4.55 10.32
C ALA A 516 12.97 -4.79 9.44
N ASP A 517 13.99 -4.03 9.67
CA ASP A 517 15.22 -3.78 8.90
C ASP A 517 16.11 -5.02 8.63
N THR A 518 15.54 -6.20 8.61
CA THR A 518 16.29 -7.45 8.40
C THR A 518 16.09 -8.07 7.02
N SER A 519 15.19 -7.53 6.19
CA SER A 519 14.97 -8.08 4.86
C SER A 519 15.51 -7.15 3.78
N THR A 520 16.34 -7.69 2.92
CA THR A 520 16.83 -7.10 1.67
C THR A 520 15.72 -6.84 0.64
N SER A 521 14.45 -7.08 1.00
CA SER A 521 13.27 -6.88 0.17
C SER A 521 12.25 -5.99 0.88
N LYS A 522 12.53 -4.70 0.94
CA LYS A 522 11.51 -3.72 1.31
C LYS A 522 10.50 -3.59 0.16
N THR A 523 9.23 -3.48 0.48
CA THR A 523 8.22 -3.14 -0.52
C THR A 523 8.07 -1.63 -0.57
N VAL A 524 8.37 -1.05 -1.72
CA VAL A 524 8.19 0.37 -1.98
C VAL A 524 6.88 0.56 -2.72
N TRP A 525 6.14 1.59 -2.35
CA TRP A 525 4.87 1.93 -2.98
C TRP A 525 4.95 3.29 -3.65
N LEU A 526 4.45 3.35 -4.88
CA LEU A 526 4.08 4.62 -5.50
C LEU A 526 2.76 5.07 -4.88
N ALA A 527 2.74 6.29 -4.37
CA ALA A 527 1.56 6.90 -3.79
C ALA A 527 1.31 8.29 -4.38
N SER A 528 0.07 8.72 -4.37
CA SER A 528 -0.30 10.08 -4.75
C SER A 528 -1.03 10.79 -3.64
N LEU A 529 -0.77 12.08 -3.49
CA LEU A 529 -1.47 12.98 -2.60
C LEU A 529 -2.24 13.99 -3.47
N ARG A 530 -3.55 13.84 -3.49
CA ARG A 530 -4.44 14.70 -4.28
C ARG A 530 -5.28 15.58 -3.38
N LEU A 531 -5.43 16.85 -3.74
CA LEU A 531 -6.37 17.74 -3.11
C LEU A 531 -7.77 17.47 -3.71
N ARG A 532 -8.68 16.93 -2.91
CA ARG A 532 -10.08 16.85 -3.28
C ARG A 532 -10.70 18.25 -3.06
N ALA A 533 -11.27 18.83 -4.10
CA ALA A 533 -12.03 20.07 -3.98
C ALA A 533 -13.21 19.83 -3.04
N GLY A 534 -13.40 20.71 -2.06
CA GLY A 534 -14.62 20.71 -1.25
C GLY A 534 -15.84 20.95 -2.11
N SER A 535 -17.00 20.53 -1.64
CA SER A 535 -18.28 20.67 -2.35
C SER A 535 -18.64 22.14 -2.62
N ASN A 536 -18.00 23.08 -1.92
CA ASN A 536 -18.15 24.53 -2.08
C ASN A 536 -16.76 25.18 -2.20
N TYR A 537 -16.63 26.20 -3.04
CA TYR A 537 -15.39 26.98 -3.25
C TYR A 537 -14.79 27.60 -1.98
N THR A 538 -15.49 27.60 -0.88
CA THR A 538 -15.08 28.15 0.42
C THR A 538 -14.54 27.09 1.39
N GLU A 539 -14.71 25.80 1.11
CA GLU A 539 -14.17 24.73 1.93
C GLU A 539 -12.72 24.49 1.58
N LYS A 540 -11.86 24.45 2.59
CA LYS A 540 -10.48 24.00 2.42
C LYS A 540 -10.53 22.59 1.85
N GLY A 541 -9.96 22.40 0.66
CA GLY A 541 -9.87 21.09 0.04
C GLY A 541 -9.18 20.13 0.99
N GLU A 542 -9.71 18.93 1.08
CA GLU A 542 -9.16 17.87 1.92
C GLU A 542 -8.14 17.04 1.12
N TRP A 543 -6.97 16.86 1.69
CA TRP A 543 -5.94 16.01 1.09
C TRP A 543 -6.31 14.54 1.22
N LYS A 544 -6.28 13.81 0.11
CA LYS A 544 -6.51 12.37 0.08
C LYS A 544 -5.27 11.64 -0.40
N TYR A 545 -4.89 10.67 0.40
CA TYR A 545 -3.74 9.81 0.14
C TYR A 545 -4.17 8.55 -0.59
N HIS A 546 -3.57 8.28 -1.72
CA HIS A 546 -3.85 7.10 -2.54
C HIS A 546 -2.59 6.28 -2.72
N LEU A 547 -2.63 5.02 -2.27
CA LEU A 547 -1.68 4.03 -2.74
C LEU A 547 -2.02 3.69 -4.20
N MET A 548 -1.01 3.66 -5.05
CA MET A 548 -1.20 3.37 -6.47
C MET A 548 -0.74 1.96 -6.83
N GLN A 549 0.52 1.65 -6.62
CA GLN A 549 1.08 0.33 -6.92
C GLN A 549 2.36 0.06 -6.16
N SER A 550 2.68 -1.23 -5.98
CA SER A 550 3.99 -1.66 -5.52
C SER A 550 5.05 -1.45 -6.60
N VAL A 551 6.26 -1.06 -6.19
CA VAL A 551 7.40 -0.80 -7.10
C VAL A 551 8.55 -1.70 -6.69
N PRO A 552 9.18 -2.43 -7.62
CA PRO A 552 10.27 -3.35 -7.31
C PRO A 552 11.62 -2.58 -7.15
N ILE A 553 11.62 -1.64 -6.24
CA ILE A 553 12.82 -0.89 -5.80
C ILE A 553 13.09 -1.29 -4.36
N GLY A 554 14.30 -1.75 -4.05
CA GLY A 554 14.67 -2.13 -2.68
C GLY A 554 15.09 -0.95 -1.81
N ASP A 555 15.50 0.16 -2.42
CA ASP A 555 15.96 1.37 -1.73
C ASP A 555 15.62 2.58 -2.60
N ILE A 556 14.82 3.49 -2.05
CA ILE A 556 14.35 4.68 -2.75
C ILE A 556 15.41 5.77 -2.64
N ASN A 557 15.70 6.41 -3.76
CA ASN A 557 16.60 7.55 -3.76
C ASN A 557 15.92 8.82 -4.27
N GLU A 558 15.17 8.77 -5.38
CA GLU A 558 14.62 9.96 -6.01
C GLU A 558 13.30 9.66 -6.73
N LEU A 559 12.45 10.68 -6.86
CA LEU A 559 11.26 10.70 -7.69
C LEU A 559 11.20 12.03 -8.42
N THR A 560 11.03 12.02 -9.72
CA THR A 560 10.92 13.27 -10.49
C THR A 560 9.83 13.18 -11.54
N ALA A 561 9.11 14.28 -11.75
CA ALA A 561 8.13 14.43 -12.82
C ALA A 561 8.73 15.31 -13.91
N ASN A 562 8.76 14.81 -15.13
CA ASN A 562 9.32 15.51 -16.27
C ASN A 562 8.53 15.20 -17.54
N ARG A 563 8.04 16.22 -18.26
CA ARG A 563 7.43 16.12 -19.59
C ARG A 563 6.36 15.05 -19.77
N GLY A 564 5.46 14.92 -18.81
CA GLY A 564 4.41 13.91 -18.87
C GLY A 564 4.85 12.51 -18.44
N TYR A 565 6.04 12.41 -17.87
CA TYR A 565 6.56 11.19 -17.28
C TYR A 565 6.89 11.39 -15.80
N LEU A 566 6.73 10.34 -15.05
CA LEU A 566 7.19 10.23 -13.68
C LEU A 566 8.32 9.19 -13.64
N TYR A 567 9.46 9.54 -13.08
CA TYR A 567 10.63 8.67 -12.94
C TYR A 567 10.86 8.34 -11.47
N GLY A 568 10.82 7.06 -11.13
CA GLY A 568 11.20 6.56 -9.81
C GLY A 568 12.59 5.94 -9.87
N LEU A 569 13.50 6.47 -9.07
CA LEU A 569 14.92 6.15 -9.11
C LEU A 569 15.36 5.57 -7.77
N GLY A 570 16.05 4.44 -7.82
CA GLY A 570 16.46 3.74 -6.61
C GLY A 570 17.47 2.64 -6.89
N ARG A 571 17.57 1.71 -5.96
CA ARG A 571 18.45 0.54 -6.05
C ARG A 571 17.66 -0.73 -5.80
N LEU A 572 18.02 -1.78 -6.51
CA LEU A 572 17.53 -3.14 -6.28
C LEU A 572 18.68 -4.02 -5.79
N TYR A 573 18.43 -4.82 -4.78
CA TYR A 573 19.40 -5.84 -4.34
C TYR A 573 19.25 -7.10 -5.18
N ASP A 574 20.25 -7.44 -5.99
CA ASP A 574 20.22 -8.59 -6.91
C ASP A 574 20.47 -9.95 -6.23
N GLY A 575 20.58 -9.96 -4.90
CA GLY A 575 20.96 -11.11 -4.08
C GLY A 575 22.46 -11.11 -3.70
N THR A 576 23.26 -10.17 -4.23
CA THR A 576 24.69 -10.05 -3.96
C THR A 576 25.15 -8.61 -3.82
N ALA A 577 24.63 -7.70 -4.64
CA ALA A 577 25.00 -6.30 -4.65
C ALA A 577 23.77 -5.43 -5.00
N TYR A 578 23.88 -4.12 -4.72
CA TYR A 578 22.91 -3.16 -5.21
C TYR A 578 23.22 -2.77 -6.64
N VAL A 579 22.22 -2.84 -7.50
CA VAL A 579 22.24 -2.35 -8.87
C VAL A 579 21.30 -1.16 -9.02
N ALA A 580 21.56 -0.25 -9.96
CA ALA A 580 20.65 0.84 -10.24
C ALA A 580 19.32 0.29 -10.74
N ALA A 581 18.23 0.80 -10.19
CA ALA A 581 16.88 0.51 -10.64
C ALA A 581 16.17 1.83 -10.94
N SER A 582 15.54 1.92 -12.10
CA SER A 582 14.71 3.05 -12.45
C SER A 582 13.47 2.59 -13.19
N TYR A 583 12.37 3.30 -12.95
CA TYR A 583 11.08 3.04 -13.58
C TYR A 583 10.48 4.32 -14.07
N ARG A 584 9.76 4.24 -15.17
CA ARG A 584 9.06 5.36 -15.78
C ARG A 584 7.58 5.04 -15.87
N TRP A 585 6.73 5.97 -15.48
CA TRP A 585 5.29 5.97 -15.72
C TRP A 585 4.95 7.07 -16.69
N THR A 586 4.14 6.79 -17.69
CA THR A 586 3.56 7.82 -18.53
C THR A 586 2.37 8.43 -17.79
N LEU A 587 2.44 9.72 -17.48
CA LEU A 587 1.33 10.42 -16.85
C LEU A 587 0.25 10.72 -17.88
N PRO A 588 -1.05 10.69 -17.50
CA PRO A 588 -2.12 11.10 -18.39
C PRO A 588 -1.89 12.51 -18.93
N SER A 589 -2.12 12.70 -20.22
CA SER A 589 -1.91 13.99 -20.91
C SER A 589 -2.89 15.07 -20.45
N GLN A 590 -4.00 14.67 -19.84
CA GLN A 590 -5.03 15.51 -19.27
C GLN A 590 -5.34 15.04 -17.84
N ASN A 591 -6.05 15.85 -17.07
CA ASN A 591 -6.52 15.45 -15.74
C ASN A 591 -7.72 14.48 -15.86
N VAL A 592 -7.48 13.33 -16.48
CA VAL A 592 -8.44 12.24 -16.69
C VAL A 592 -7.86 10.93 -16.18
N ALA A 593 -8.71 9.94 -15.93
CA ALA A 593 -8.24 8.60 -15.56
C ALA A 593 -7.48 7.96 -16.75
N PRO A 594 -6.45 7.13 -16.47
CA PRO A 594 -5.69 6.44 -17.51
C PRO A 594 -6.58 5.67 -18.51
N ALA A 595 -7.68 5.11 -18.04
CA ALA A 595 -8.67 4.43 -18.87
C ALA A 595 -9.34 5.28 -19.96
N TYR A 596 -9.22 6.60 -19.89
CA TYR A 596 -9.75 7.55 -20.89
C TYR A 596 -8.67 8.29 -21.67
N ASP A 597 -7.40 7.95 -21.44
CA ASP A 597 -6.27 8.51 -22.14
C ASP A 597 -5.48 7.37 -22.79
N ALA A 598 -5.33 7.40 -24.10
CA ALA A 598 -4.58 6.39 -24.85
C ALA A 598 -3.04 6.52 -24.68
N SER A 599 -2.58 7.54 -23.94
CA SER A 599 -1.14 7.82 -23.80
C SER A 599 -0.43 6.93 -22.76
N PRO A 600 -1.00 6.67 -21.56
CA PRO A 600 -0.34 5.80 -20.59
C PRO A 600 -0.63 4.32 -20.90
N ALA A 601 0.39 3.48 -20.87
CA ALA A 601 0.20 2.05 -20.71
C ALA A 601 -0.45 1.77 -19.36
N ILE A 602 -1.31 0.75 -19.30
CA ILE A 602 -1.98 0.31 -18.08
C ILE A 602 -1.46 -1.07 -17.66
N LEU A 603 -1.56 -1.37 -16.36
CA LEU A 603 -1.19 -2.68 -15.83
C LEU A 603 -2.11 -3.78 -16.41
N THR A 604 -1.57 -4.97 -16.60
CA THR A 604 -2.38 -6.13 -17.01
C THR A 604 -3.24 -6.69 -15.90
N THR A 605 -2.87 -6.42 -14.64
CA THR A 605 -3.63 -6.88 -13.47
C THR A 605 -3.50 -5.87 -12.35
N SER A 606 -4.59 -5.62 -11.65
CA SER A 606 -4.62 -4.76 -10.46
C SER A 606 -5.64 -5.27 -9.45
N SER A 607 -5.49 -4.89 -8.18
CA SER A 607 -6.41 -5.29 -7.13
C SER A 607 -6.65 -4.19 -6.10
N ILE A 608 -7.86 -4.18 -5.52
CA ILE A 608 -8.23 -3.32 -4.43
C ILE A 608 -9.00 -4.11 -3.37
N GLU A 609 -8.62 -3.95 -2.12
CA GLU A 609 -9.31 -4.52 -0.96
C GLU A 609 -10.17 -3.46 -0.29
N GLU A 610 -11.40 -3.84 0.03
CA GLU A 610 -12.32 -3.00 0.77
C GLU A 610 -12.12 -3.15 2.28
N PRO A 611 -12.54 -2.15 3.07
CA PRO A 611 -12.59 -2.29 4.52
C PRO A 611 -13.58 -3.39 4.93
N VAL A 612 -13.37 -3.93 6.12
CA VAL A 612 -14.31 -4.90 6.72
C VAL A 612 -15.65 -4.22 6.97
N TRP A 613 -16.70 -4.79 6.39
CA TRP A 613 -18.06 -4.30 6.56
C TRP A 613 -18.85 -5.19 7.52
N ASP A 614 -19.45 -4.58 8.53
CA ASP A 614 -20.26 -5.24 9.55
C ASP A 614 -21.77 -4.97 9.43
N GLY A 615 -22.18 -4.16 8.43
CA GLY A 615 -23.57 -3.80 8.20
C GLY A 615 -24.20 -3.06 9.37
N GLN A 616 -23.41 -2.37 10.19
CA GLN A 616 -23.84 -1.68 11.42
C GLN A 616 -24.46 -2.63 12.46
N SER A 617 -24.18 -3.93 12.36
CA SER A 617 -24.66 -4.96 13.26
C SER A 617 -23.57 -6.00 13.46
N PRO A 618 -22.47 -5.65 14.19
CA PRO A 618 -21.28 -6.49 14.33
C PRO A 618 -21.56 -7.83 15.05
N ASP A 619 -22.60 -7.88 15.84
CA ASP A 619 -22.94 -9.05 16.67
C ASP A 619 -23.93 -10.01 15.98
N ALA A 620 -24.48 -9.63 14.81
CA ALA A 620 -25.48 -10.42 14.13
C ALA A 620 -24.94 -11.07 12.84
N ASP A 621 -25.16 -12.36 12.67
CA ASP A 621 -24.86 -13.05 11.44
C ASP A 621 -25.74 -12.54 10.30
N LYS A 622 -25.11 -12.41 9.13
CA LYS A 622 -25.74 -12.01 7.90
C LYS A 622 -25.59 -13.13 6.88
N ALA A 623 -26.67 -13.42 6.18
CA ALA A 623 -26.62 -14.24 4.98
C ALA A 623 -26.41 -13.32 3.78
N TYR A 624 -25.26 -13.40 3.13
CA TYR A 624 -24.95 -12.64 1.93
C TYR A 624 -25.62 -13.33 0.73
N LEU A 625 -26.40 -12.59 -0.07
CA LEU A 625 -27.26 -13.14 -1.11
C LEU A 625 -26.66 -12.96 -2.50
N SER A 626 -26.31 -11.72 -2.84
CA SER A 626 -25.83 -11.38 -4.17
C SER A 626 -24.92 -10.17 -4.17
N VAL A 627 -24.15 -10.06 -5.23
CA VAL A 627 -23.35 -8.88 -5.56
C VAL A 627 -23.70 -8.43 -6.94
N SER A 628 -24.04 -7.15 -7.10
CA SER A 628 -24.27 -6.52 -8.39
C SER A 628 -23.18 -5.48 -8.63
N ILE A 629 -22.64 -5.42 -9.86
CA ILE A 629 -21.70 -4.38 -10.29
C ILE A 629 -22.28 -3.57 -11.44
N ILE A 630 -21.91 -2.28 -11.49
CA ILE A 630 -22.11 -1.44 -12.67
C ILE A 630 -20.74 -1.25 -13.33
N CYS A 631 -20.60 -1.71 -14.55
CA CYS A 631 -19.33 -1.82 -15.24
C CYS A 631 -19.42 -1.49 -16.72
N GLU A 632 -18.27 -1.27 -17.36
CA GLU A 632 -18.09 -1.14 -18.80
C GLU A 632 -16.78 -1.78 -19.23
N ASP A 633 -16.68 -2.06 -20.52
CA ASP A 633 -15.49 -2.63 -21.16
C ASP A 633 -15.08 -3.99 -20.59
N LEU A 634 -16.07 -4.86 -20.37
CA LEU A 634 -15.86 -6.25 -19.97
C LEU A 634 -16.15 -7.22 -21.10
N ASP A 635 -15.29 -8.23 -21.20
CA ASP A 635 -15.41 -9.38 -22.08
C ASP A 635 -14.60 -10.58 -21.55
N THR A 636 -14.20 -11.51 -22.39
CA THR A 636 -13.42 -12.69 -21.97
C THR A 636 -11.98 -12.37 -21.59
N GLU A 637 -11.44 -11.25 -22.06
CA GLU A 637 -10.06 -10.78 -21.87
C GLU A 637 -9.99 -9.68 -20.82
N HIS A 638 -11.05 -8.87 -20.73
CA HIS A 638 -11.20 -7.77 -19.78
C HIS A 638 -12.18 -8.15 -18.68
N THR A 639 -11.67 -8.46 -17.49
CA THR A 639 -12.48 -9.04 -16.42
C THR A 639 -12.36 -8.29 -15.09
N ILE A 640 -13.43 -8.38 -14.29
CA ILE A 640 -13.42 -7.98 -12.88
C ILE A 640 -13.77 -9.21 -12.04
N ARG A 641 -12.87 -9.64 -11.18
CA ARG A 641 -13.07 -10.78 -10.28
C ARG A 641 -13.27 -10.29 -8.86
N MET A 642 -14.31 -10.80 -8.21
CA MET A 642 -14.56 -10.59 -6.80
C MET A 642 -14.16 -11.80 -5.98
N ARG A 643 -13.40 -11.53 -4.90
CA ARG A 643 -13.12 -12.47 -3.81
C ARG A 643 -13.65 -11.91 -2.50
N TYR A 644 -13.86 -12.78 -1.53
CA TYR A 644 -14.34 -12.36 -0.22
C TYR A 644 -13.77 -13.22 0.90
N GLY A 645 -13.76 -12.65 2.09
CA GLY A 645 -13.51 -13.30 3.37
C GLY A 645 -14.58 -12.92 4.37
N LEU A 646 -14.94 -13.86 5.24
CA LEU A 646 -15.93 -13.68 6.30
C LEU A 646 -15.22 -13.69 7.66
N ASP A 647 -15.76 -12.93 8.62
CA ASP A 647 -15.35 -12.96 10.03
C ASP A 647 -13.85 -12.81 10.27
N GLY A 648 -13.24 -11.86 9.54
CA GLY A 648 -11.82 -11.56 9.64
C GLY A 648 -10.91 -12.45 8.78
N ALA A 649 -11.47 -13.37 7.99
CA ALA A 649 -10.71 -14.11 7.01
C ALA A 649 -10.27 -13.17 5.87
N ALA A 650 -9.04 -13.35 5.38
CA ALA A 650 -8.54 -12.58 4.24
C ALA A 650 -9.39 -12.82 2.98
N PRO A 651 -9.70 -11.78 2.19
CA PRO A 651 -10.57 -11.91 1.02
C PRO A 651 -9.93 -12.67 -0.16
N THR A 652 -8.66 -13.01 -0.05
CA THR A 652 -7.87 -13.61 -1.13
C THR A 652 -8.20 -15.09 -1.43
N THR A 653 -8.94 -15.79 -0.56
CA THR A 653 -9.10 -17.24 -0.62
C THR A 653 -10.33 -17.70 -1.38
N THR A 654 -11.47 -17.02 -1.27
CA THR A 654 -12.74 -17.45 -1.84
C THR A 654 -13.18 -16.56 -2.99
N THR A 655 -13.20 -17.10 -4.20
CA THR A 655 -13.72 -16.39 -5.38
C THR A 655 -15.23 -16.55 -5.44
N LEU A 656 -15.98 -15.44 -5.50
CA LEU A 656 -17.41 -15.46 -5.74
C LEU A 656 -17.70 -15.59 -7.24
N ALA A 657 -17.16 -14.68 -8.04
CA ALA A 657 -17.41 -14.63 -9.47
C ALA A 657 -16.28 -13.88 -10.21
N THR A 658 -16.22 -14.15 -11.51
CA THR A 658 -15.52 -13.32 -12.49
C THR A 658 -16.57 -12.73 -13.43
N PHE A 659 -16.65 -11.41 -13.46
CA PHE A 659 -17.54 -10.64 -14.33
C PHE A 659 -16.81 -10.39 -15.65
N ASN A 660 -17.38 -10.86 -16.75
CA ASN A 660 -16.81 -10.80 -18.09
C ASN A 660 -17.85 -10.64 -19.19
N GLY A 661 -19.06 -10.27 -18.82
CA GLY A 661 -20.15 -10.05 -19.78
C GLY A 661 -20.17 -8.62 -20.29
N SER A 662 -20.74 -8.40 -21.47
CA SER A 662 -20.92 -7.07 -22.07
C SER A 662 -22.05 -6.24 -21.44
N ASP A 663 -22.83 -6.84 -20.54
CA ASP A 663 -23.91 -6.13 -19.84
C ASP A 663 -23.34 -5.12 -18.85
N ARG A 664 -23.87 -3.91 -18.87
CA ARG A 664 -23.46 -2.82 -17.97
C ARG A 664 -23.74 -3.14 -16.49
N VAL A 665 -24.72 -3.96 -16.21
CA VAL A 665 -25.06 -4.42 -14.85
C VAL A 665 -24.94 -5.93 -14.83
N GLN A 666 -24.07 -6.44 -13.99
CA GLN A 666 -23.87 -7.87 -13.82
C GLN A 666 -24.08 -8.25 -12.34
N THR A 667 -24.68 -9.43 -12.12
CA THR A 667 -24.98 -9.91 -10.77
C THR A 667 -24.46 -11.32 -10.57
N ALA A 668 -23.81 -11.55 -9.45
CA ALA A 668 -23.39 -12.86 -8.98
C ALA A 668 -24.08 -13.19 -7.64
N TYR A 669 -24.33 -14.47 -7.39
CA TYR A 669 -25.04 -14.95 -6.23
C TYR A 669 -24.11 -15.78 -5.35
N PHE A 670 -24.21 -15.62 -4.01
CA PHE A 670 -23.49 -16.44 -3.04
C PHE A 670 -24.05 -17.86 -2.88
N ASN A 671 -25.23 -18.12 -3.45
CA ASN A 671 -25.86 -19.43 -3.50
C ASN A 671 -25.76 -20.01 -4.91
N THR A 672 -25.84 -21.33 -5.02
CA THR A 672 -25.92 -22.03 -6.29
C THR A 672 -27.30 -22.69 -6.44
N VAL A 673 -27.65 -23.10 -7.68
CA VAL A 673 -28.91 -23.85 -7.93
C VAL A 673 -28.98 -25.12 -7.12
N THR A 674 -27.82 -25.71 -6.81
CA THR A 674 -27.70 -26.97 -6.03
C THR A 674 -27.66 -26.72 -4.53
N THR A 675 -27.30 -25.51 -4.10
CA THR A 675 -27.31 -25.06 -2.69
C THR A 675 -28.12 -23.76 -2.60
N PRO A 676 -29.47 -23.86 -2.52
CA PRO A 676 -30.33 -22.67 -2.54
C PRO A 676 -30.19 -21.80 -1.28
N GLU A 677 -29.64 -22.33 -0.20
CA GLU A 677 -29.28 -21.54 0.98
C GLU A 677 -27.92 -20.90 0.73
N SER A 678 -27.79 -19.62 1.07
CA SER A 678 -26.48 -18.94 1.02
C SER A 678 -25.51 -19.66 1.96
N THR A 679 -24.40 -20.11 1.42
CA THR A 679 -23.30 -20.67 2.22
C THR A 679 -22.41 -19.56 2.82
N ALA A 680 -22.56 -18.32 2.37
CA ALA A 680 -21.84 -17.17 2.87
C ALA A 680 -22.62 -16.51 4.00
N VAL A 681 -22.40 -17.03 5.21
CA VAL A 681 -22.99 -16.52 6.46
C VAL A 681 -21.86 -16.08 7.38
N GLY A 682 -21.92 -14.85 7.88
CA GLY A 682 -20.94 -14.31 8.81
C GLY A 682 -21.35 -12.95 9.33
N ARG A 683 -20.70 -12.50 10.39
CA ARG A 683 -20.93 -11.20 11.03
C ARG A 683 -20.36 -10.06 10.20
N THR A 684 -19.22 -10.32 9.58
CA THR A 684 -18.52 -9.35 8.74
C THR A 684 -18.14 -9.93 7.39
N ILE A 685 -17.99 -9.06 6.39
CA ILE A 685 -17.43 -9.41 5.08
C ILE A 685 -16.35 -8.41 4.70
N GLN A 686 -15.28 -8.91 4.12
CA GLN A 686 -14.27 -8.11 3.45
C GLN A 686 -14.17 -8.58 1.99
N THR A 687 -14.01 -7.66 1.05
CA THR A 687 -13.95 -7.99 -0.38
C THR A 687 -12.66 -7.50 -1.01
N GLU A 688 -12.20 -8.26 -2.02
CA GLU A 688 -11.11 -7.90 -2.92
C GLU A 688 -11.64 -7.92 -4.34
N TRP A 689 -11.35 -6.87 -5.08
CA TRP A 689 -11.68 -6.74 -6.50
C TRP A 689 -10.39 -6.78 -7.31
N THR A 690 -10.29 -7.74 -8.23
CA THR A 690 -9.14 -7.88 -9.14
C THR A 690 -9.61 -7.57 -10.55
N PHE A 691 -8.92 -6.65 -11.21
CA PHE A 691 -9.12 -6.24 -12.59
C PHE A 691 -8.04 -6.91 -13.44
N THR A 692 -8.40 -7.42 -14.60
CA THR A 692 -7.47 -8.04 -15.54
C THR A 692 -7.78 -7.57 -16.95
N THR A 693 -6.73 -7.27 -17.72
CA THR A 693 -6.78 -6.96 -19.15
C THR A 693 -5.59 -7.60 -19.85
N ASP A 694 -5.66 -7.83 -21.13
CA ASP A 694 -4.55 -8.29 -21.96
C ASP A 694 -4.04 -7.24 -22.94
N ASP A 695 -4.69 -6.08 -22.98
CA ASP A 695 -4.37 -4.99 -23.88
C ASP A 695 -4.44 -3.61 -23.16
N GLU A 696 -4.59 -2.55 -23.95
CA GLU A 696 -4.65 -1.16 -23.45
C GLU A 696 -6.05 -0.72 -22.98
N VAL A 697 -7.06 -1.61 -23.03
CA VAL A 697 -8.43 -1.32 -22.60
C VAL A 697 -8.62 -1.69 -21.15
N SER A 698 -8.92 -0.70 -20.29
CA SER A 698 -9.16 -0.96 -18.88
C SER A 698 -10.63 -1.32 -18.61
N PRO A 699 -10.89 -2.45 -17.92
CA PRO A 699 -12.20 -2.66 -17.31
C PRO A 699 -12.55 -1.51 -16.37
N LYS A 700 -13.80 -1.06 -16.38
CA LYS A 700 -14.30 0.05 -15.58
C LYS A 700 -15.38 -0.41 -14.62
N MET A 701 -15.25 -0.08 -13.35
CA MET A 701 -16.28 -0.30 -12.34
C MET A 701 -16.76 1.05 -11.79
N TYR A 702 -18.04 1.31 -11.91
CA TYR A 702 -18.67 2.56 -11.44
C TYR A 702 -19.28 2.42 -10.06
N ALA A 703 -19.77 1.23 -9.75
CA ALA A 703 -20.35 0.93 -8.46
C ALA A 703 -20.49 -0.58 -8.25
N TYR A 704 -20.59 -0.98 -6.99
CA TYR A 704 -21.07 -2.29 -6.63
C TYR A 704 -22.07 -2.22 -5.48
N ALA A 705 -22.89 -3.26 -5.34
CA ALA A 705 -23.79 -3.44 -4.22
C ALA A 705 -23.79 -4.90 -3.76
N ILE A 706 -23.59 -5.12 -2.46
CA ILE A 706 -23.71 -6.43 -1.82
C ILE A 706 -25.03 -6.46 -1.07
N HIS A 707 -25.90 -7.41 -1.41
CA HIS A 707 -27.18 -7.63 -0.75
C HIS A 707 -27.02 -8.71 0.31
N SER A 708 -27.52 -8.46 1.51
CA SER A 708 -27.52 -9.42 2.60
C SER A 708 -28.78 -9.29 3.44
N THR A 709 -29.13 -10.34 4.14
CA THR A 709 -30.21 -10.35 5.12
C THR A 709 -29.65 -10.70 6.50
N LEU A 710 -30.23 -10.13 7.57
CA LEU A 710 -29.90 -10.57 8.90
C LEU A 710 -30.34 -12.03 9.07
N ARG A 711 -29.42 -12.81 9.61
CA ARG A 711 -29.68 -14.18 10.07
C ARG A 711 -29.48 -14.22 11.57
N PRO A 712 -30.38 -13.65 12.35
CA PRO A 712 -30.23 -13.70 13.80
C PRO A 712 -30.20 -15.15 14.24
N GLU A 713 -29.30 -15.45 15.14
CA GLU A 713 -29.26 -16.76 15.78
C GLU A 713 -30.63 -17.04 16.39
N ARG A 714 -31.29 -18.15 15.97
CA ARG A 714 -32.60 -18.50 16.49
C ARG A 714 -32.38 -19.10 17.86
N VAL A 715 -32.73 -18.35 18.90
CA VAL A 715 -32.76 -18.86 20.25
C VAL A 715 -34.08 -19.55 20.52
N ARG A 716 -34.03 -20.60 21.30
CA ARG A 716 -35.24 -21.27 21.75
C ARG A 716 -35.97 -20.39 22.74
N ALA A 717 -37.27 -20.42 22.67
CA ALA A 717 -38.13 -19.86 23.71
C ALA A 717 -39.26 -20.85 24.04
N TRP A 718 -39.68 -20.77 25.22
CA TRP A 718 -40.78 -21.61 25.69
C TRP A 718 -41.89 -20.71 26.19
N GLU A 719 -43.09 -20.93 25.71
CA GLU A 719 -44.30 -20.37 26.27
C GLU A 719 -44.95 -21.45 27.14
N CYS A 720 -44.99 -21.19 28.43
CA CYS A 720 -45.52 -22.10 29.42
C CYS A 720 -46.74 -21.48 30.14
N HIS A 721 -47.81 -22.22 30.29
CA HIS A 721 -48.94 -21.85 31.14
C HIS A 721 -48.81 -22.62 32.44
N VAL A 722 -48.67 -21.91 33.54
CA VAL A 722 -48.40 -22.53 34.86
C VAL A 722 -49.51 -22.23 35.85
N TRP A 723 -49.82 -23.15 36.68
CA TRP A 723 -50.77 -22.95 37.79
C TRP A 723 -50.08 -22.20 38.94
N ILE A 724 -50.74 -21.17 39.42
CA ILE A 724 -50.34 -20.38 40.60
C ILE A 724 -51.55 -20.25 41.52
N GLY A 725 -51.46 -20.80 42.72
CA GLY A 725 -52.55 -20.82 43.66
C GLY A 725 -52.22 -21.44 44.99
N ASP A 726 -53.18 -21.39 45.95
CA ASP A 726 -53.10 -22.16 47.15
C ASP A 726 -53.56 -23.54 46.80
N ASN A 727 -52.80 -24.60 47.22
CA ASN A 727 -53.14 -26.00 46.99
C ASN A 727 -53.13 -26.48 45.53
N VAL A 728 -52.22 -25.94 44.69
CA VAL A 728 -52.01 -26.45 43.33
C VAL A 728 -51.70 -27.97 43.37
N PRO A 729 -52.46 -28.78 42.64
CA PRO A 729 -52.31 -30.24 42.71
C PRO A 729 -50.99 -30.62 41.97
N LEU A 730 -50.12 -31.27 42.72
CA LEU A 730 -48.92 -31.87 42.21
C LEU A 730 -49.21 -33.17 41.47
N ARG A 731 -48.33 -33.63 40.59
CA ARG A 731 -48.47 -34.92 39.87
C ARG A 731 -48.65 -36.12 40.79
N ASN A 732 -48.16 -36.07 42.05
CA ASN A 732 -48.26 -37.11 43.03
C ASN A 732 -49.60 -37.04 43.79
N GLY A 733 -50.50 -36.08 43.42
CA GLY A 733 -51.80 -35.93 44.08
C GLY A 733 -51.78 -35.13 45.36
N PHE A 734 -50.65 -34.68 45.87
CA PHE A 734 -50.56 -33.82 47.06
C PHE A 734 -50.64 -32.35 46.64
N PRO A 735 -51.16 -31.48 47.52
CA PRO A 735 -51.15 -30.05 47.26
C PRO A 735 -49.74 -29.46 47.33
N GLU A 736 -49.41 -28.42 46.49
CA GLU A 736 -48.17 -27.63 46.55
C GLU A 736 -48.10 -26.95 47.94
N PRO A 737 -47.00 -27.14 48.69
CA PRO A 737 -46.88 -26.55 50.02
C PRO A 737 -46.61 -25.04 49.98
N VAL A 738 -46.24 -24.48 48.84
CA VAL A 738 -45.94 -23.04 48.65
C VAL A 738 -47.25 -22.33 48.27
N GLY A 739 -47.70 -21.42 49.11
CA GLY A 739 -48.93 -20.66 48.83
C GLY A 739 -48.77 -19.63 47.73
N LYS A 740 -49.90 -19.23 47.12
CA LYS A 740 -50.01 -18.30 45.98
C LYS A 740 -49.12 -17.05 46.11
N ALA A 741 -49.24 -16.37 47.27
CA ALA A 741 -48.49 -15.13 47.49
C ALA A 741 -46.97 -15.30 47.41
N ALA A 742 -46.46 -16.43 47.89
CA ALA A 742 -45.05 -16.77 47.86
C ALA A 742 -44.59 -17.16 46.44
N MET A 743 -45.43 -17.88 45.69
CA MET A 743 -45.16 -18.23 44.30
C MET A 743 -45.05 -16.96 43.44
N VAL A 744 -46.02 -16.04 43.53
CA VAL A 744 -45.98 -14.74 42.78
C VAL A 744 -44.79 -13.94 43.20
N SER A 745 -44.46 -13.83 44.47
CA SER A 745 -43.29 -13.08 44.94
C SER A 745 -41.97 -13.68 44.42
N ALA A 746 -41.86 -15.00 44.36
CA ALA A 746 -40.67 -15.66 43.79
C ALA A 746 -40.55 -15.40 42.29
N LEU A 747 -41.61 -15.50 41.50
CA LEU A 747 -41.59 -15.23 40.07
C LEU A 747 -41.22 -13.76 39.76
N ASN A 748 -41.81 -12.80 40.46
CA ASN A 748 -41.47 -11.38 40.31
C ASN A 748 -40.01 -11.10 40.69
N THR A 749 -39.47 -11.82 41.66
CA THR A 749 -38.05 -11.68 42.03
C THR A 749 -37.15 -12.24 40.94
N LEU A 750 -37.52 -13.35 40.34
CA LEU A 750 -36.75 -13.98 39.26
C LEU A 750 -36.84 -13.14 37.94
N GLU A 751 -38.01 -12.55 37.68
CA GLU A 751 -38.22 -11.67 36.51
C GLU A 751 -37.31 -10.44 36.52
N THR A 752 -37.04 -9.91 37.72
CA THR A 752 -36.19 -8.70 37.87
C THR A 752 -34.70 -9.00 37.85
N GLN A 753 -34.28 -10.24 37.73
CA GLN A 753 -32.85 -10.58 37.70
C GLN A 753 -32.20 -10.26 36.38
N VAL A 754 -31.03 -9.59 36.48
CA VAL A 754 -30.21 -9.22 35.33
C VAL A 754 -29.48 -10.42 34.72
N TYR A 755 -29.18 -11.41 35.52
CA TYR A 755 -28.46 -12.63 35.09
C TYR A 755 -29.42 -13.69 34.58
N PRO A 756 -28.99 -14.53 33.59
CA PRO A 756 -29.82 -15.64 33.14
C PRO A 756 -30.14 -16.61 34.26
N LEU A 757 -31.41 -17.03 34.33
CA LEU A 757 -31.90 -18.04 35.24
C LEU A 757 -31.60 -19.45 34.71
N VAL A 758 -31.55 -20.45 35.59
CA VAL A 758 -31.49 -21.84 35.19
C VAL A 758 -32.91 -22.40 35.14
N LEU A 759 -33.37 -22.78 33.95
CA LEU A 759 -34.58 -23.54 33.72
C LEU A 759 -34.24 -25.02 33.65
N THR A 760 -34.75 -25.80 34.58
CA THR A 760 -34.72 -27.26 34.53
C THR A 760 -36.11 -27.79 34.20
N HIS A 761 -36.24 -28.61 33.18
CA HIS A 761 -37.51 -29.10 32.64
C HIS A 761 -37.36 -30.53 32.09
N ASP A 762 -38.49 -31.21 32.08
CA ASP A 762 -38.68 -32.49 31.39
C ASP A 762 -39.97 -32.41 30.52
N PHE A 763 -39.92 -31.45 29.54
CA PHE A 763 -41.09 -31.25 28.69
C PHE A 763 -41.42 -32.47 27.83
N ASP A 764 -40.37 -33.20 27.43
CA ASP A 764 -40.52 -34.38 26.57
C ASP A 764 -40.97 -35.65 27.35
N GLN A 765 -41.07 -35.58 28.68
CA GLN A 765 -41.48 -36.67 29.55
C GLN A 765 -40.65 -37.96 29.40
N VAL A 766 -39.42 -37.83 28.99
CA VAL A 766 -38.50 -38.95 28.73
C VAL A 766 -37.81 -39.39 30.04
N GLY A 767 -38.03 -38.67 31.11
CA GLY A 767 -37.40 -38.91 32.40
C GLY A 767 -35.96 -38.41 32.52
N THR A 768 -35.51 -37.66 31.54
CA THR A 768 -34.20 -36.94 31.54
C THR A 768 -34.46 -35.46 31.68
N GLU A 769 -34.05 -34.89 32.84
CA GLU A 769 -34.13 -33.46 33.06
C GLU A 769 -33.09 -32.71 32.17
N THR A 770 -33.54 -31.65 31.51
CA THR A 770 -32.69 -30.75 30.75
C THR A 770 -32.58 -29.42 31.48
N SER A 771 -31.35 -28.93 31.68
CA SER A 771 -31.11 -27.60 32.23
C SER A 771 -30.60 -26.66 31.16
N VAL A 772 -31.24 -25.49 31.02
CA VAL A 772 -30.87 -24.43 30.12
C VAL A 772 -30.88 -23.08 30.83
N ARG A 773 -30.06 -22.15 30.39
CA ARG A 773 -30.11 -20.77 30.90
C ARG A 773 -31.14 -19.96 30.13
N VAL A 774 -32.02 -19.23 30.88
CA VAL A 774 -33.11 -18.49 30.29
C VAL A 774 -33.28 -17.10 30.92
N HIS A 775 -33.91 -16.21 30.19
CA HIS A 775 -34.49 -14.98 30.69
C HIS A 775 -36.01 -15.07 30.67
N ILE A 776 -36.69 -14.49 31.65
CA ILE A 776 -38.13 -14.33 31.64
C ILE A 776 -38.44 -13.12 30.78
N LEU A 777 -39.11 -13.30 29.64
CA LEU A 777 -39.53 -12.22 28.74
C LEU A 777 -40.89 -11.64 29.12
N THR A 778 -41.80 -12.50 29.62
CA THR A 778 -43.15 -12.13 29.94
C THR A 778 -43.66 -12.98 31.07
N LEU A 779 -44.32 -12.32 32.01
CA LEU A 779 -44.99 -12.95 33.12
C LEU A 779 -46.38 -12.30 33.26
N ASP A 780 -47.40 -12.90 32.66
CA ASP A 780 -48.74 -12.37 32.62
C ASP A 780 -49.74 -13.30 33.23
N ARG A 781 -50.69 -12.72 33.97
CA ARG A 781 -51.91 -13.46 34.39
C ARG A 781 -52.84 -13.63 33.18
N VAL A 782 -53.19 -14.86 32.86
CA VAL A 782 -54.15 -15.16 31.80
C VAL A 782 -55.56 -14.97 32.39
N PRO A 783 -56.42 -14.11 31.79
CA PRO A 783 -57.80 -14.00 32.20
C PRO A 783 -58.48 -15.37 32.07
N GLU A 784 -59.09 -15.81 33.12
CA GLU A 784 -59.74 -17.14 33.23
C GLU A 784 -60.82 -17.33 32.13
N ASP A 785 -60.57 -18.36 31.29
CA ASP A 785 -61.69 -18.96 30.58
C ASP A 785 -62.46 -19.77 31.61
N SER A 786 -63.72 -19.41 31.84
CA SER A 786 -64.59 -19.80 32.95
C SER A 786 -64.84 -21.31 33.08
N SER A 787 -64.31 -22.13 32.21
CA SER A 787 -64.47 -23.60 32.23
C SER A 787 -63.42 -24.40 33.02
N GLN A 788 -62.36 -23.78 33.45
CA GLN A 788 -61.24 -24.47 34.13
C GLN A 788 -60.78 -23.85 35.46
N ALA A 789 -61.46 -22.82 35.94
CA ALA A 789 -61.15 -22.21 37.24
C ALA A 789 -61.36 -23.17 38.40
N VAL A 790 -60.35 -23.78 38.90
CA VAL A 790 -60.29 -24.41 40.19
C VAL A 790 -60.24 -23.27 41.22
N GLU A 791 -61.20 -23.33 42.22
CA GLU A 791 -61.34 -22.30 43.25
C GLU A 791 -59.98 -21.97 43.91
N GLY A 792 -59.47 -20.73 43.73
CA GLY A 792 -58.21 -20.25 44.34
C GLY A 792 -56.96 -20.42 43.48
N MET A 793 -57.06 -20.98 42.29
CA MET A 793 -55.93 -21.11 41.38
C MET A 793 -56.05 -20.14 40.18
N GLU A 794 -54.93 -19.66 39.69
CA GLU A 794 -54.79 -18.81 38.50
C GLU A 794 -53.84 -19.41 37.51
N VAL A 795 -54.08 -19.22 36.20
CA VAL A 795 -53.15 -19.60 35.16
C VAL A 795 -52.30 -18.38 34.82
N TRP A 796 -51.03 -18.56 34.84
CA TRP A 796 -50.08 -17.54 34.43
C TRP A 796 -49.36 -18.01 33.21
N ARG A 797 -49.18 -17.06 32.26
CA ARG A 797 -48.36 -17.25 31.07
C ARG A 797 -46.93 -16.79 31.36
N LEU A 798 -46.02 -17.70 31.15
CA LEU A 798 -44.58 -17.48 31.31
C LEU A 798 -43.89 -17.69 29.98
N VAL A 799 -43.24 -16.68 29.46
CA VAL A 799 -42.40 -16.77 28.26
C VAL A 799 -40.95 -16.72 28.68
N LEU A 800 -40.24 -17.79 28.39
CA LEU A 800 -38.82 -17.97 28.70
C LEU A 800 -38.01 -17.97 27.40
N GLN A 801 -36.95 -17.25 27.34
CA GLN A 801 -36.01 -17.25 26.22
C GLN A 801 -34.64 -17.80 26.65
N GLU A 802 -34.11 -18.73 25.87
CA GLU A 802 -32.76 -19.25 26.09
C GLU A 802 -31.73 -18.10 26.03
N ALA A 803 -30.88 -18.03 27.04
CA ALA A 803 -29.77 -17.07 27.05
C ALA A 803 -28.59 -17.63 26.28
N ASN A 804 -28.05 -16.86 25.35
CA ASN A 804 -26.82 -17.23 24.70
C ASN A 804 -25.67 -17.30 25.72
N THR A 805 -25.14 -18.50 25.91
CA THR A 805 -23.91 -18.75 26.66
C THR A 805 -22.73 -18.76 25.70
N SER A 806 -22.43 -17.63 25.05
CA SER A 806 -21.21 -17.48 24.24
C SER A 806 -20.08 -16.90 25.07
#